data_7e1bf57364f3726772bbae4e9e83695b
#
_entry.id   7e1bf57364f3726772bbae4e9e83695b
#
_cell.length_a   1.000
_cell.length_b   1.000
_cell.length_c   1.000
_cell.angle_alpha   90.00
_cell.angle_beta   90.00
_cell.angle_gamma   90.00
#
_symmetry.space_group_name_H-M   'P 1'
#
loop_
_entity.id
_entity.type
_entity.pdbx_description
1 polymer ?
#
loop_
_entity_poly.entity_id
_entity_poly.type
_entity_poly.pdbx_seq_one_letter_code
_entity_poly.pdbx_strand_id
1 'polypeptide(L)'
;MCQYRSAAALAIVVLVSSLSQAKHEQWIEVRSAHFLVVSNAGEKQARKTALQFEEIRAVFRESIAIANAHPSPFVTVLAARDEGTMRELLPEYWVKGHTHPAGLFSDRLYQYFAAVQLDADTQYEPADPRVKSNPFETLYHEYYHSITMPYFPDLPVWLSEGLAEVFGHTEIQEKYVGMGESDSLLLTELNQQPLIPLNILFKVDQSSPYYNESNRSSIFYAESWALTHYLMVGDRQAHKQLLVSYLDALDRGKSEEEAANLAFGDLNKLQATLQGYVHQALFFYLKLPPPKIADENLKVRALSDGEAEAYRGGFAAVRGQNQQAAELLTDAVRLDPNVAIGHEYLAMTQFLAGQREKALESASRSVALNPDNASARYLRAVIATSGGGMMTTNAPVEEDLRKAIALDPDFSPPYALLGVYLAARTQNHADALQFARKAVALEPASSNYQLSLAQVLARMNEFKEADIAAARATAWARNPQEKANAEAVQSFLEQAKRFQSLQSEEASEDAAEPVATHLAGNPGSPGSPAMTAVHLQMNVTLLSAPPVEGLRSYVNDVLSRLRNPLLTTANPALIKQPCNLTLSFDVAKDGTVSNLKLTSSSGDSGLDQSVRDAFAKASPLKAWPSDWDSKKPLTLQMNLAYSRETVTPP
;
A
#
# COMPACT_ATOMS: atom_id res chain seq x y z
N MET A 1 -38.00 93.80 -11.39
CA MET A 1 -36.83 93.21 -12.08
C MET A 1 -35.90 92.66 -11.04
N CYS A 2 -35.98 91.43 -10.74
CA CYS A 2 -35.14 90.82 -9.74
C CYS A 2 -34.64 89.48 -10.28
N GLN A 3 -33.37 89.37 -10.52
CA GLN A 3 -32.72 88.15 -11.03
C GLN A 3 -32.39 87.23 -9.83
N TYR A 4 -32.94 86.03 -9.84
CA TYR A 4 -32.48 84.97 -8.92
C TYR A 4 -31.40 84.11 -9.61
N ARG A 5 -30.25 84.11 -9.05
CA ARG A 5 -29.18 83.19 -9.39
C ARG A 5 -29.34 81.96 -8.53
N SER A 6 -29.62 80.80 -9.15
CA SER A 6 -29.66 79.50 -8.52
C SER A 6 -28.23 78.95 -8.47
N ALA A 7 -27.69 78.74 -7.27
CA ALA A 7 -26.48 77.97 -7.05
C ALA A 7 -26.82 76.49 -6.94
N ALA A 8 -26.39 75.69 -7.90
CA ALA A 8 -26.48 74.23 -7.86
C ALA A 8 -25.31 73.73 -7.01
N ALA A 9 -25.61 73.20 -5.84
CA ALA A 9 -24.66 72.47 -5.02
C ALA A 9 -24.52 71.02 -5.55
N LEU A 10 -23.36 70.70 -6.09
CA LEU A 10 -22.98 69.34 -6.54
C LEU A 10 -22.60 68.53 -5.31
N ALA A 11 -23.47 67.67 -4.81
CA ALA A 11 -23.17 66.71 -3.76
C ALA A 11 -22.43 65.50 -4.38
N ILE A 12 -21.13 65.43 -4.17
CA ILE A 12 -20.34 64.26 -4.49
C ILE A 12 -20.61 63.21 -3.40
N VAL A 13 -21.45 62.23 -3.74
CA VAL A 13 -21.62 61.02 -2.92
C VAL A 13 -20.40 60.10 -3.18
N VAL A 14 -19.44 60.14 -2.28
CA VAL A 14 -18.36 59.14 -2.24
C VAL A 14 -18.96 57.83 -1.71
N LEU A 15 -19.36 56.93 -2.60
CA LEU A 15 -19.64 55.54 -2.28
C LEU A 15 -18.30 54.90 -1.87
N VAL A 16 -18.04 54.87 -0.57
CA VAL A 16 -17.04 53.96 0.00
C VAL A 16 -17.65 52.57 -0.10
N SER A 17 -17.37 51.88 -1.18
CA SER A 17 -17.55 50.43 -1.27
C SER A 17 -16.64 49.82 -0.23
N SER A 18 -17.17 49.57 0.96
CA SER A 18 -16.58 48.61 1.88
C SER A 18 -16.61 47.23 1.17
N LEU A 19 -15.58 46.95 0.41
CA LEU A 19 -15.21 45.60 0.10
C LEU A 19 -15.02 44.93 1.49
N SER A 20 -16.09 44.22 1.91
CA SER A 20 -15.96 43.20 2.92
C SER A 20 -14.92 42.24 2.37
N GLN A 21 -13.65 42.46 2.68
CA GLN A 21 -12.66 41.40 2.55
C GLN A 21 -13.21 40.26 3.40
N ALA A 22 -13.79 39.25 2.76
CA ALA A 22 -14.02 37.98 3.40
C ALA A 22 -12.73 37.68 4.13
N LYS A 23 -12.80 37.61 5.46
CA LYS A 23 -11.63 37.38 6.31
C LYS A 23 -11.03 36.09 5.81
N HIS A 24 -9.91 36.21 5.10
CA HIS A 24 -9.26 35.07 4.49
C HIS A 24 -9.04 34.05 5.61
N GLU A 25 -9.56 32.85 5.46
CA GLU A 25 -9.51 31.82 6.47
C GLU A 25 -8.08 31.30 6.55
N GLN A 26 -7.38 31.67 7.62
CA GLN A 26 -5.98 31.31 7.77
C GLN A 26 -5.86 29.87 8.29
N TRP A 27 -5.34 28.99 7.46
CA TRP A 27 -4.94 27.65 7.86
C TRP A 27 -3.56 27.66 8.51
N ILE A 28 -3.38 26.83 9.51
CA ILE A 28 -2.12 26.66 10.24
C ILE A 28 -1.73 25.19 10.29
N GLU A 29 -0.44 24.96 10.38
CA GLU A 29 0.17 23.66 10.61
C GLU A 29 0.68 23.59 12.04
N VAL A 30 0.33 22.51 12.76
CA VAL A 30 0.94 22.12 14.03
C VAL A 30 1.53 20.74 13.87
N ARG A 31 2.85 20.64 13.94
CA ARG A 31 3.59 19.40 13.80
C ARG A 31 4.07 18.91 15.15
N SER A 32 3.70 17.69 15.50
CA SER A 32 4.25 16.91 16.60
C SER A 32 5.23 15.84 16.10
N ALA A 33 5.60 14.90 16.96
CA ALA A 33 6.49 13.80 16.59
C ALA A 33 5.84 12.81 15.61
N HIS A 34 4.52 12.57 15.73
CA HIS A 34 3.82 11.52 14.98
C HIS A 34 2.60 12.02 14.19
N PHE A 35 2.23 13.30 14.38
CA PHE A 35 1.05 13.89 13.75
C PHE A 35 1.34 15.25 13.15
N LEU A 36 0.63 15.52 12.07
CA LEU A 36 0.56 16.82 11.44
C LEU A 36 -0.89 17.31 11.49
N VAL A 37 -1.17 18.32 12.30
CA VAL A 37 -2.51 18.93 12.35
C VAL A 37 -2.54 20.16 11.46
N VAL A 38 -3.46 20.15 10.50
CA VAL A 38 -3.75 21.26 9.59
C VAL A 38 -5.14 21.78 9.93
N SER A 39 -5.26 23.04 10.37
CA SER A 39 -6.51 23.56 10.93
C SER A 39 -6.79 25.00 10.58
N ASN A 40 -8.07 25.33 10.41
CA ASN A 40 -8.60 26.68 10.30
C ASN A 40 -9.28 27.17 11.60
N ALA A 41 -9.19 26.38 12.69
CA ALA A 41 -9.79 26.71 13.99
C ALA A 41 -8.89 27.58 14.89
N GLY A 42 -7.74 28.00 14.38
CA GLY A 42 -6.74 28.80 15.09
C GLY A 42 -5.77 27.98 15.94
N GLU A 43 -4.65 28.62 16.34
CA GLU A 43 -3.50 27.95 16.96
C GLU A 43 -3.86 27.16 18.22
N LYS A 44 -4.67 27.73 19.10
CA LYS A 44 -5.04 27.09 20.37
C LYS A 44 -5.73 25.74 20.16
N GLN A 45 -6.67 25.67 19.23
CA GLN A 45 -7.40 24.42 18.95
C GLN A 45 -6.53 23.42 18.20
N ALA A 46 -5.72 23.87 17.24
CA ALA A 46 -4.81 23.00 16.52
C ALA A 46 -3.75 22.38 17.45
N ARG A 47 -3.18 23.15 18.40
CA ARG A 47 -2.28 22.60 19.44
C ARG A 47 -2.99 21.58 20.32
N LYS A 48 -4.20 21.90 20.79
CA LYS A 48 -5.01 20.97 21.59
C LYS A 48 -5.24 19.67 20.84
N THR A 49 -5.60 19.73 19.56
CA THR A 49 -5.80 18.54 18.72
C THR A 49 -4.51 17.74 18.58
N ALA A 50 -3.37 18.38 18.33
CA ALA A 50 -2.08 17.70 18.20
C ALA A 50 -1.67 16.97 19.50
N LEU A 51 -1.86 17.63 20.65
CA LEU A 51 -1.61 17.02 21.96
C LEU A 51 -2.53 15.83 22.19
N GLN A 52 -3.80 15.95 21.90
CA GLN A 52 -4.80 14.91 22.08
C GLN A 52 -4.47 13.64 21.26
N PHE A 53 -3.97 13.80 20.02
CA PHE A 53 -3.51 12.67 19.21
C PHE A 53 -2.22 12.04 19.76
N GLU A 54 -1.28 12.82 20.26
CA GLU A 54 -0.09 12.28 20.92
C GLU A 54 -0.45 11.57 22.25
N GLU A 55 -1.40 12.10 23.01
CA GLU A 55 -1.88 11.49 24.25
C GLU A 55 -2.55 10.15 23.99
N ILE A 56 -3.48 10.06 23.03
CA ILE A 56 -4.14 8.79 22.69
C ILE A 56 -3.12 7.76 22.18
N ARG A 57 -2.15 8.18 21.38
CA ARG A 57 -1.05 7.32 20.93
C ARG A 57 -0.26 6.77 22.13
N ALA A 58 0.08 7.61 23.09
CA ALA A 58 0.80 7.20 24.30
C ALA A 58 -0.03 6.19 25.12
N VAL A 59 -1.32 6.43 25.31
CA VAL A 59 -2.24 5.52 25.99
C VAL A 59 -2.32 4.17 25.28
N PHE A 60 -2.44 4.15 23.96
CA PHE A 60 -2.50 2.90 23.20
C PHE A 60 -1.20 2.11 23.30
N ARG A 61 -0.05 2.77 23.20
CA ARG A 61 1.25 2.11 23.35
C ARG A 61 1.47 1.53 24.73
N GLU A 62 1.03 2.20 25.78
CA GLU A 62 1.14 1.68 27.16
C GLU A 62 0.18 0.52 27.41
N SER A 63 -1.02 0.57 26.83
CA SER A 63 -2.09 -0.40 27.08
C SER A 63 -1.96 -1.66 26.22
N ILE A 64 -1.35 -1.57 25.04
CA ILE A 64 -1.19 -2.66 24.09
C ILE A 64 0.26 -3.16 24.16
N ALA A 65 0.44 -4.49 24.30
CA ALA A 65 1.76 -5.12 24.47
C ALA A 65 2.77 -4.88 23.32
N ILE A 66 2.36 -4.22 22.24
CA ILE A 66 3.19 -3.76 21.11
C ILE A 66 4.09 -2.58 21.50
N ALA A 67 4.12 -2.16 22.74
CA ALA A 67 4.76 -0.91 23.20
C ALA A 67 6.22 -0.72 22.72
N ASN A 68 6.91 -1.77 22.34
CA ASN A 68 8.27 -1.72 21.79
C ASN A 68 8.32 -2.00 20.29
N ALA A 69 7.21 -2.32 19.68
CA ALA A 69 7.11 -2.61 18.27
C ALA A 69 6.71 -1.32 17.54
N HIS A 70 7.67 -0.68 17.02
CA HIS A 70 7.67 0.10 15.79
C HIS A 70 6.73 1.30 15.62
N PRO A 71 7.09 2.19 14.73
CA PRO A 71 6.45 3.46 14.55
C PRO A 71 5.01 3.27 14.10
N SER A 72 4.14 4.02 14.70
CA SER A 72 2.81 4.28 14.17
C SER A 72 2.95 5.06 12.87
N PRO A 73 2.05 4.87 11.90
CA PRO A 73 2.05 5.69 10.71
C PRO A 73 1.98 7.17 11.06
N PHE A 74 2.68 8.00 10.29
CA PHE A 74 2.57 9.44 10.42
C PHE A 74 1.23 9.89 9.84
N VAL A 75 0.38 10.49 10.67
CA VAL A 75 -0.99 10.86 10.29
C VAL A 75 -1.13 12.36 10.10
N THR A 76 -1.69 12.78 8.98
CA THR A 76 -2.11 14.17 8.74
C THR A 76 -3.57 14.33 9.15
N VAL A 77 -3.83 15.25 10.08
CA VAL A 77 -5.16 15.52 10.64
C VAL A 77 -5.67 16.86 10.14
N LEU A 78 -6.76 16.86 9.37
CA LEU A 78 -7.49 18.06 8.99
C LEU A 78 -8.52 18.39 10.09
N ALA A 79 -8.20 19.33 10.93
CA ALA A 79 -9.04 19.76 12.04
C ALA A 79 -9.92 20.95 11.60
N ALA A 80 -11.13 20.61 11.12
CA ALA A 80 -12.12 21.55 10.64
C ALA A 80 -12.73 22.34 11.82
N ARG A 81 -12.76 23.65 11.71
CA ARG A 81 -13.34 24.54 12.74
C ARG A 81 -14.82 24.23 12.98
N ASP A 82 -15.56 23.97 11.89
CA ASP A 82 -17.01 23.88 11.88
C ASP A 82 -17.54 22.93 10.78
N GLU A 83 -18.84 22.68 10.81
CA GLU A 83 -19.55 21.88 9.79
C GLU A 83 -19.36 22.41 8.38
N GLY A 84 -19.28 23.75 8.19
CA GLY A 84 -19.06 24.35 6.88
C GLY A 84 -17.76 23.89 6.26
N THR A 85 -16.68 23.93 7.03
CA THR A 85 -15.36 23.42 6.64
C THR A 85 -15.37 21.90 6.40
N MET A 86 -16.06 21.15 7.28
CA MET A 86 -16.15 19.70 7.12
C MET A 86 -16.89 19.30 5.84
N ARG A 87 -17.94 20.05 5.47
CA ARG A 87 -18.68 19.88 4.21
C ARG A 87 -17.80 20.12 2.98
N GLU A 88 -16.89 21.08 3.03
CA GLU A 88 -15.94 21.31 1.93
C GLU A 88 -14.93 20.16 1.81
N LEU A 89 -14.52 19.57 2.93
CA LEU A 89 -13.63 18.42 2.94
C LEU A 89 -14.31 17.13 2.47
N LEU A 90 -15.61 16.96 2.79
CA LEU A 90 -16.38 15.72 2.61
C LEU A 90 -17.73 15.97 1.90
N PRO A 91 -17.76 16.64 0.74
CA PRO A 91 -19.01 17.06 0.11
C PRO A 91 -19.98 15.91 -0.20
N GLU A 92 -19.48 14.69 -0.42
CA GLU A 92 -20.28 13.50 -0.72
C GLU A 92 -21.17 13.05 0.45
N TYR A 93 -20.84 13.43 1.68
CA TYR A 93 -21.66 13.11 2.85
C TYR A 93 -22.80 14.13 3.07
N TRP A 94 -22.74 15.33 2.44
CA TRP A 94 -23.80 16.37 2.55
C TRP A 94 -24.85 16.26 1.42
N VAL A 95 -25.18 15.02 1.07
CA VAL A 95 -26.28 14.72 0.16
C VAL A 95 -27.44 14.09 0.92
N LYS A 96 -28.67 14.25 0.40
CA LYS A 96 -29.88 13.77 1.08
C LYS A 96 -29.80 12.27 1.38
N GLY A 97 -29.99 11.91 2.63
CA GLY A 97 -30.04 10.51 3.09
C GLY A 97 -28.70 9.97 3.61
N HIS A 98 -27.66 10.80 3.65
CA HIS A 98 -26.38 10.43 4.26
C HIS A 98 -26.27 11.02 5.67
N THR A 99 -25.56 10.30 6.54
CA THR A 99 -25.17 10.79 7.87
C THR A 99 -23.92 11.65 7.72
N HIS A 100 -23.87 12.78 8.42
CA HIS A 100 -22.71 13.67 8.42
C HIS A 100 -21.70 13.18 9.46
N PRO A 101 -20.50 12.75 9.06
CA PRO A 101 -19.50 12.26 10.01
C PRO A 101 -18.84 13.44 10.75
N ALA A 102 -18.73 13.32 12.09
CA ALA A 102 -17.92 14.23 12.90
C ALA A 102 -16.43 13.96 12.77
N GLY A 103 -16.06 12.76 12.39
CA GLY A 103 -14.69 12.30 12.12
C GLY A 103 -14.64 11.30 10.99
N LEU A 104 -13.54 11.30 10.21
CA LEU A 104 -13.27 10.33 9.16
C LEU A 104 -11.76 10.04 9.12
N PHE A 105 -11.40 8.77 9.05
CA PHE A 105 -10.04 8.32 8.80
C PHE A 105 -9.94 7.68 7.41
N SER A 106 -8.84 7.88 6.71
CA SER A 106 -8.60 7.27 5.40
C SER A 106 -7.11 7.06 5.19
N ASP A 107 -6.77 5.94 4.57
CA ASP A 107 -5.42 5.65 4.15
C ASP A 107 -5.38 5.21 2.69
N ARG A 108 -4.30 5.52 2.03
CA ARG A 108 -4.04 5.05 0.66
C ARG A 108 -2.55 5.09 0.36
N LEU A 109 -2.05 3.99 -0.23
CA LEU A 109 -0.63 3.78 -0.44
C LEU A 109 0.13 3.81 0.90
N TYR A 110 0.76 4.92 1.23
CA TYR A 110 1.54 5.14 2.45
C TYR A 110 1.09 6.43 3.17
N GLN A 111 0.01 7.05 2.72
CA GLN A 111 -0.52 8.29 3.29
C GLN A 111 -1.72 7.97 4.20
N TYR A 112 -1.69 8.52 5.40
CA TYR A 112 -2.74 8.40 6.41
C TYR A 112 -3.31 9.77 6.71
N PHE A 113 -4.61 9.90 6.56
CA PHE A 113 -5.32 11.14 6.83
C PHE A 113 -6.48 10.92 7.79
N ALA A 114 -6.70 11.91 8.65
CA ALA A 114 -7.90 12.03 9.46
C ALA A 114 -8.55 13.40 9.20
N ALA A 115 -9.86 13.48 9.28
CA ALA A 115 -10.59 14.75 9.36
C ALA A 115 -11.45 14.75 10.62
N VAL A 116 -11.55 15.88 11.32
CA VAL A 116 -12.37 16.03 12.52
C VAL A 116 -13.04 17.39 12.56
N GLN A 117 -14.33 17.40 12.89
CA GLN A 117 -15.13 18.60 13.12
C GLN A 117 -15.02 19.02 14.59
N LEU A 118 -14.41 20.16 14.87
CA LEU A 118 -14.07 20.55 16.25
C LEU A 118 -15.24 21.15 17.04
N ASP A 119 -16.31 21.59 16.36
CA ASP A 119 -17.53 22.11 17.00
C ASP A 119 -18.67 21.08 17.08
N ALA A 120 -18.41 19.82 16.74
CA ALA A 120 -19.43 18.76 16.75
C ALA A 120 -20.09 18.56 18.12
N ASP A 121 -19.32 18.70 19.20
CA ASP A 121 -19.83 18.61 20.59
C ASP A 121 -20.87 19.67 20.94
N THR A 122 -20.87 20.81 20.23
CA THR A 122 -21.78 21.93 20.51
C THR A 122 -23.08 21.86 19.74
N GLN A 123 -23.14 21.05 18.70
CA GLN A 123 -24.29 20.97 17.79
C GLN A 123 -25.24 19.82 18.11
N TYR A 124 -24.75 18.78 18.79
CA TYR A 124 -25.58 17.66 19.19
C TYR A 124 -25.96 17.83 20.66
N GLU A 125 -27.17 18.35 20.94
CA GLU A 125 -27.78 18.18 22.26
C GLU A 125 -28.36 16.75 22.31
N PRO A 126 -27.68 15.79 22.93
CA PRO A 126 -28.23 14.45 23.08
C PRO A 126 -29.52 14.55 23.90
N ALA A 127 -30.50 13.71 23.59
CA ALA A 127 -31.76 13.62 24.35
C ALA A 127 -31.50 13.32 25.85
N ASP A 128 -30.30 12.80 26.17
CA ASP A 128 -29.77 12.63 27.51
C ASP A 128 -28.53 13.51 27.71
N PRO A 129 -28.58 14.54 28.58
CA PRO A 129 -27.43 15.43 28.84
C PRO A 129 -26.21 14.73 29.49
N ARG A 130 -26.33 13.45 29.84
CA ARG A 130 -25.23 12.63 30.35
C ARG A 130 -24.38 12.04 29.20
N VAL A 131 -24.90 12.08 27.99
CA VAL A 131 -24.21 11.59 26.78
C VAL A 131 -23.37 12.72 26.22
N LYS A 132 -22.06 12.54 26.23
CA LYS A 132 -21.12 13.42 25.53
C LYS A 132 -20.76 12.75 24.22
N SER A 133 -20.94 13.44 23.11
CA SER A 133 -20.40 13.03 21.83
C SER A 133 -18.90 13.36 21.80
N ASN A 134 -18.06 12.38 21.55
CA ASN A 134 -16.63 12.58 21.35
C ASN A 134 -16.32 12.57 19.84
N PRO A 135 -16.04 13.69 19.19
CA PRO A 135 -15.79 13.72 17.74
C PRO A 135 -14.53 12.95 17.33
N PHE A 136 -13.69 12.56 18.29
CA PHE A 136 -12.48 11.77 18.06
C PHE A 136 -12.68 10.26 18.14
N GLU A 137 -13.84 9.80 18.58
CA GLU A 137 -14.13 8.37 18.81
C GLU A 137 -13.84 7.52 17.57
N THR A 138 -14.45 7.87 16.43
CA THR A 138 -14.20 7.18 15.17
C THR A 138 -12.72 7.24 14.79
N LEU A 139 -12.06 8.36 15.05
CA LEU A 139 -10.63 8.51 14.71
C LEU A 139 -9.74 7.65 15.59
N TYR A 140 -10.08 7.48 16.87
CA TYR A 140 -9.35 6.61 17.80
C TYR A 140 -9.55 5.14 17.45
N HIS A 141 -10.78 4.76 17.07
CA HIS A 141 -11.10 3.43 16.56
C HIS A 141 -10.23 3.08 15.34
N GLU A 142 -10.22 3.92 14.31
CA GLU A 142 -9.41 3.71 13.10
C GLU A 142 -7.92 3.75 13.38
N TYR A 143 -7.50 4.68 14.23
CA TYR A 143 -6.10 4.77 14.63
C TYR A 143 -5.66 3.50 15.37
N TYR A 144 -6.54 2.91 16.22
CA TYR A 144 -6.28 1.61 16.83
C TYR A 144 -6.00 0.54 15.77
N HIS A 145 -6.84 0.42 14.74
CA HIS A 145 -6.62 -0.53 13.65
C HIS A 145 -5.30 -0.26 12.92
N SER A 146 -4.98 0.99 12.62
CA SER A 146 -3.76 1.36 11.89
C SER A 146 -2.46 0.96 12.61
N ILE A 147 -2.47 0.90 13.95
CA ILE A 147 -1.32 0.50 14.76
C ILE A 147 -1.31 -0.98 15.17
N THR A 148 -2.42 -1.69 15.06
CA THR A 148 -2.52 -3.10 15.52
C THR A 148 -2.53 -4.09 14.37
N MET A 149 -3.22 -3.80 13.28
CA MET A 149 -3.33 -4.68 12.12
C MET A 149 -1.98 -5.12 11.52
N PRO A 150 -0.91 -4.28 11.47
CA PRO A 150 0.39 -4.73 11.00
C PRO A 150 1.04 -5.84 11.83
N TYR A 151 0.52 -6.11 13.04
CA TYR A 151 1.10 -7.07 14.00
C TYR A 151 0.18 -8.22 14.36
N PHE A 152 -1.14 -8.02 14.30
CA PHE A 152 -2.16 -8.99 14.67
C PHE A 152 -3.14 -9.25 13.52
N PRO A 153 -2.68 -9.85 12.41
CA PRO A 153 -3.53 -10.06 11.23
C PRO A 153 -4.62 -11.11 11.46
N ASP A 154 -4.36 -12.05 12.37
CA ASP A 154 -5.21 -13.21 12.62
C ASP A 154 -6.13 -12.99 13.84
N LEU A 155 -6.26 -11.72 14.29
CA LEU A 155 -7.19 -11.43 15.39
C LEU A 155 -8.63 -11.61 14.89
N PRO A 156 -9.48 -12.38 15.60
CA PRO A 156 -10.88 -12.54 15.24
C PRO A 156 -11.59 -11.21 15.02
N VAL A 157 -12.44 -11.12 14.00
CA VAL A 157 -13.07 -9.84 13.62
C VAL A 157 -13.84 -9.23 14.78
N TRP A 158 -14.63 -10.04 15.53
CA TRP A 158 -15.36 -9.55 16.71
C TRP A 158 -14.44 -8.94 17.78
N LEU A 159 -13.26 -9.53 17.98
CA LEU A 159 -12.31 -9.04 19.00
C LEU A 159 -11.53 -7.82 18.49
N SER A 160 -11.15 -7.81 17.21
CA SER A 160 -10.52 -6.66 16.58
C SER A 160 -11.42 -5.42 16.68
N GLU A 161 -12.69 -5.56 16.28
CA GLU A 161 -13.67 -4.47 16.36
C GLU A 161 -14.02 -4.12 17.81
N GLY A 162 -14.22 -5.13 18.65
CA GLY A 162 -14.51 -4.88 20.06
C GLY A 162 -13.39 -4.16 20.80
N LEU A 163 -12.13 -4.45 20.49
CA LEU A 163 -10.99 -3.71 21.02
C LEU A 163 -10.95 -2.29 20.46
N ALA A 164 -11.16 -2.12 19.16
CA ALA A 164 -11.20 -0.81 18.52
C ALA A 164 -12.32 0.08 19.12
N GLU A 165 -13.48 -0.50 19.43
CA GLU A 165 -14.55 0.19 20.14
C GLU A 165 -14.16 0.56 21.57
N VAL A 166 -13.55 -0.36 22.34
CA VAL A 166 -13.10 -0.07 23.72
C VAL A 166 -12.04 1.03 23.75
N PHE A 167 -11.11 1.02 22.79
CA PHE A 167 -10.06 2.05 22.66
C PHE A 167 -10.61 3.33 22.04
N GLY A 168 -11.56 3.25 21.12
CA GLY A 168 -12.26 4.39 20.51
C GLY A 168 -12.98 5.23 21.56
N HIS A 169 -13.66 4.55 22.52
CA HIS A 169 -14.34 5.19 23.64
C HIS A 169 -13.37 5.53 24.77
N THR A 170 -12.32 6.29 24.42
CA THR A 170 -11.33 6.81 25.37
C THR A 170 -11.54 8.30 25.56
N GLU A 171 -11.78 8.73 26.79
CA GLU A 171 -11.90 10.14 27.16
C GLU A 171 -10.63 10.62 27.85
N ILE A 172 -9.97 11.62 27.24
CA ILE A 172 -8.76 12.24 27.80
C ILE A 172 -9.16 13.43 28.66
N GLN A 173 -8.93 13.31 29.97
CA GLN A 173 -9.20 14.33 30.97
C GLN A 173 -7.90 14.87 31.54
N GLU A 174 -7.91 16.09 32.07
CA GLU A 174 -6.71 16.71 32.66
C GLU A 174 -6.04 15.85 33.77
N LYS A 175 -6.82 15.11 34.55
CA LYS A 175 -6.34 14.37 35.72
C LYS A 175 -6.28 12.85 35.50
N TYR A 176 -6.90 12.33 34.47
CA TYR A 176 -6.93 10.92 34.15
C TYR A 176 -7.35 10.69 32.70
N VAL A 177 -7.11 9.51 32.21
CA VAL A 177 -7.70 8.99 30.98
C VAL A 177 -8.69 7.90 31.33
N GLY A 178 -9.93 8.06 30.87
CA GLY A 178 -10.98 7.03 30.96
C GLY A 178 -10.97 6.21 29.67
N MET A 179 -10.64 4.91 29.74
CA MET A 179 -10.62 4.03 28.58
C MET A 179 -11.74 3.01 28.67
N GLY A 180 -12.49 2.83 27.57
CA GLY A 180 -13.63 1.94 27.50
C GLY A 180 -14.85 2.53 28.19
N GLU A 181 -15.07 3.84 28.11
CA GLU A 181 -16.33 4.43 28.54
C GLU A 181 -17.49 3.88 27.70
N SER A 182 -18.69 3.86 28.26
CA SER A 182 -19.86 3.37 27.53
C SER A 182 -20.42 4.44 26.61
N ASP A 183 -20.72 4.08 25.37
CA ASP A 183 -21.43 4.92 24.42
C ASP A 183 -22.94 4.68 24.44
N SER A 184 -23.71 5.75 24.34
CA SER A 184 -25.17 5.68 24.36
C SER A 184 -25.76 5.05 23.11
N LEU A 185 -25.12 5.19 21.95
CA LEU A 185 -25.58 4.60 20.70
C LEU A 185 -25.42 3.08 20.76
N LEU A 186 -24.24 2.59 21.20
CA LEU A 186 -24.01 1.16 21.40
C LEU A 186 -24.97 0.56 22.43
N LEU A 187 -25.17 1.25 23.57
CA LEU A 187 -26.12 0.79 24.58
C LEU A 187 -27.58 0.81 24.09
N THR A 188 -27.94 1.77 23.24
CA THR A 188 -29.27 1.82 22.65
C THR A 188 -29.48 0.61 21.74
N GLU A 189 -28.50 0.29 20.90
CA GLU A 189 -28.53 -0.86 20.00
C GLU A 189 -28.66 -2.18 20.77
N LEU A 190 -27.83 -2.36 21.82
CA LEU A 190 -27.85 -3.53 22.70
C LEU A 190 -29.19 -3.70 23.47
N ASN A 191 -29.92 -2.61 23.70
CA ASN A 191 -31.23 -2.65 24.37
C ASN A 191 -32.40 -2.83 23.39
N GLN A 192 -32.26 -2.48 22.13
CA GLN A 192 -33.33 -2.54 21.13
C GLN A 192 -33.28 -3.84 20.27
N GLN A 193 -32.12 -4.47 20.17
CA GLN A 193 -31.95 -5.69 19.38
C GLN A 193 -31.52 -6.87 20.26
N PRO A 194 -31.91 -8.11 19.90
CA PRO A 194 -31.39 -9.31 20.55
C PRO A 194 -29.89 -9.46 20.22
N LEU A 195 -29.12 -9.91 21.22
CA LEU A 195 -27.71 -10.25 21.00
C LEU A 195 -27.56 -11.37 19.97
N ILE A 196 -26.50 -11.28 19.18
CA ILE A 196 -26.08 -12.35 18.26
C ILE A 196 -25.67 -13.56 19.11
N PRO A 197 -26.14 -14.78 18.83
CA PRO A 197 -25.65 -15.96 19.52
C PRO A 197 -24.11 -16.06 19.43
N LEU A 198 -23.41 -16.23 20.57
CA LEU A 198 -21.94 -16.24 20.60
C LEU A 198 -21.30 -17.26 19.66
N ASN A 199 -21.94 -18.40 19.42
CA ASN A 199 -21.48 -19.38 18.43
C ASN A 199 -21.59 -18.89 16.98
N ILE A 200 -22.34 -17.81 16.72
CA ILE A 200 -22.40 -17.09 15.45
C ILE A 200 -21.40 -15.94 15.50
N LEU A 201 -21.36 -15.14 16.56
CA LEU A 201 -20.44 -14.03 16.73
C LEU A 201 -18.97 -14.43 16.47
N PHE A 202 -18.55 -15.58 17.03
CA PHE A 202 -17.20 -16.14 16.83
C PHE A 202 -16.93 -16.69 15.42
N LYS A 203 -17.89 -16.64 14.51
CA LYS A 203 -17.76 -17.04 13.10
C LYS A 203 -17.95 -15.88 12.14
N VAL A 204 -18.13 -14.67 12.66
CA VAL A 204 -18.27 -13.48 11.84
C VAL A 204 -16.90 -13.15 11.21
N ASP A 205 -16.87 -13.12 9.89
CA ASP A 205 -15.74 -12.66 9.10
C ASP A 205 -16.15 -11.45 8.24
N GLN A 206 -15.23 -10.90 7.48
CA GLN A 206 -15.46 -9.73 6.61
C GLN A 206 -16.53 -9.97 5.52
N SER A 207 -16.88 -11.21 5.21
CA SER A 207 -17.93 -11.57 4.25
C SER A 207 -19.30 -11.77 4.90
N SER A 208 -19.34 -11.76 6.22
CA SER A 208 -20.57 -11.98 7.00
C SER A 208 -21.57 -10.83 6.82
N PRO A 209 -22.88 -11.12 6.71
CA PRO A 209 -23.91 -10.07 6.66
C PRO A 209 -24.02 -9.24 7.96
N TYR A 210 -23.46 -9.72 9.06
CA TYR A 210 -23.36 -8.96 10.32
C TYR A 210 -22.25 -7.91 10.29
N TYR A 211 -21.19 -8.13 9.50
CA TYR A 211 -20.08 -7.18 9.37
C TYR A 211 -20.40 -6.12 8.31
N ASN A 212 -20.45 -4.87 8.71
CA ASN A 212 -20.70 -3.76 7.80
C ASN A 212 -19.98 -2.49 8.27
N GLU A 213 -18.81 -2.22 7.70
CA GLU A 213 -18.00 -1.03 8.02
C GLU A 213 -18.74 0.29 7.83
N SER A 214 -19.73 0.34 6.93
CA SER A 214 -20.53 1.55 6.72
C SER A 214 -21.64 1.76 7.77
N ASN A 215 -21.91 0.77 8.63
CA ASN A 215 -22.89 0.84 9.72
C ASN A 215 -22.31 0.29 11.02
N ARG A 216 -21.42 1.06 11.66
CA ARG A 216 -20.77 0.71 12.91
C ARG A 216 -21.68 0.75 14.14
N SER A 217 -22.83 1.40 14.05
CA SER A 217 -23.84 1.34 15.09
C SER A 217 -24.73 0.08 15.02
N SER A 218 -24.28 -0.97 14.31
CA SER A 218 -25.00 -2.24 14.25
C SER A 218 -24.78 -3.08 15.49
N ILE A 219 -25.71 -4.03 15.71
CA ILE A 219 -25.64 -4.97 16.84
C ILE A 219 -24.31 -5.72 16.91
N PHE A 220 -23.65 -5.96 15.76
CA PHE A 220 -22.36 -6.63 15.73
C PHE A 220 -21.27 -5.82 16.46
N TYR A 221 -21.13 -4.53 16.16
CA TYR A 221 -20.14 -3.66 16.82
C TYR A 221 -20.48 -3.45 18.28
N ALA A 222 -21.77 -3.23 18.57
CA ALA A 222 -22.24 -3.05 19.94
C ALA A 222 -21.99 -4.30 20.80
N GLU A 223 -22.23 -5.50 20.29
CA GLU A 223 -21.98 -6.74 21.02
C GLU A 223 -20.50 -7.08 21.10
N SER A 224 -19.71 -6.81 20.05
CA SER A 224 -18.25 -6.93 20.05
C SER A 224 -17.63 -6.04 21.13
N TRP A 225 -18.08 -4.78 21.23
CA TRP A 225 -17.73 -3.89 22.34
C TRP A 225 -18.13 -4.49 23.69
N ALA A 226 -19.37 -4.91 23.84
CA ALA A 226 -19.90 -5.40 25.13
C ALA A 226 -19.12 -6.61 25.64
N LEU A 227 -18.86 -7.59 24.77
CA LEU A 227 -18.08 -8.79 25.13
C LEU A 227 -16.63 -8.44 25.46
N THR A 228 -15.99 -7.62 24.64
CA THR A 228 -14.61 -7.18 24.87
C THR A 228 -14.51 -6.35 26.15
N HIS A 229 -15.44 -5.43 26.35
CA HIS A 229 -15.52 -4.62 27.54
C HIS A 229 -15.74 -5.48 28.80
N TYR A 230 -16.62 -6.48 28.74
CA TYR A 230 -16.82 -7.45 29.84
C TYR A 230 -15.52 -8.19 30.17
N LEU A 231 -14.78 -8.64 29.16
CA LEU A 231 -13.53 -9.39 29.34
C LEU A 231 -12.35 -8.51 29.82
N MET A 232 -12.34 -7.23 29.49
CA MET A 232 -11.23 -6.31 29.82
C MET A 232 -11.48 -5.48 31.07
N VAL A 233 -12.70 -4.99 31.24
CA VAL A 233 -13.07 -3.95 32.20
C VAL A 233 -13.95 -4.48 33.30
N GLY A 234 -14.75 -5.52 33.05
CA GLY A 234 -15.63 -6.15 34.04
C GLY A 234 -14.90 -6.54 35.33
N ASP A 235 -15.08 -7.70 35.88
CA ASP A 235 -14.30 -8.14 37.06
C ASP A 235 -12.85 -8.48 36.61
N ARG A 236 -11.98 -7.48 36.71
CA ARG A 236 -10.60 -7.45 36.18
C ARG A 236 -9.76 -8.70 36.48
N GLN A 237 -9.93 -9.31 37.65
CA GLN A 237 -9.10 -10.45 38.03
C GLN A 237 -9.64 -11.78 37.49
N ALA A 238 -10.95 -11.93 37.44
CA ALA A 238 -11.58 -13.15 36.96
C ALA A 238 -11.60 -13.24 35.42
N HIS A 239 -11.85 -12.13 34.72
CA HIS A 239 -12.10 -12.15 33.29
C HIS A 239 -10.86 -11.92 32.42
N LYS A 240 -9.83 -11.22 32.88
CA LYS A 240 -8.58 -11.05 32.16
C LYS A 240 -7.92 -12.37 31.77
N GLN A 241 -8.02 -13.38 32.63
CA GLN A 241 -7.50 -14.71 32.34
C GLN A 241 -8.26 -15.40 31.20
N LEU A 242 -9.57 -15.13 31.08
CA LEU A 242 -10.38 -15.70 29.98
C LEU A 242 -9.92 -15.20 28.62
N LEU A 243 -9.72 -13.89 28.46
CA LEU A 243 -9.22 -13.30 27.22
C LEU A 243 -7.80 -13.80 26.89
N VAL A 244 -6.91 -13.84 27.88
CA VAL A 244 -5.55 -14.38 27.70
C VAL A 244 -5.60 -15.85 27.27
N SER A 245 -6.44 -16.67 27.92
CA SER A 245 -6.59 -18.10 27.55
C SER A 245 -7.16 -18.27 26.14
N TYR A 246 -8.05 -17.39 25.72
CA TYR A 246 -8.60 -17.37 24.36
C TYR A 246 -7.52 -17.08 23.33
N LEU A 247 -6.75 -16.02 23.53
CA LEU A 247 -5.64 -15.64 22.65
C LEU A 247 -4.56 -16.72 22.59
N ASP A 248 -4.20 -17.31 23.75
CA ASP A 248 -3.25 -18.43 23.82
C ASP A 248 -3.73 -19.67 23.04
N ALA A 249 -5.04 -19.94 23.05
CA ALA A 249 -5.59 -21.06 22.27
C ALA A 249 -5.53 -20.78 20.76
N LEU A 250 -5.83 -19.56 20.32
CA LEU A 250 -5.68 -19.13 18.92
C LEU A 250 -4.22 -19.23 18.47
N ASP A 251 -3.27 -18.76 19.27
CA ASP A 251 -1.84 -18.82 18.97
C ASP A 251 -1.33 -20.26 18.79
N ARG A 252 -1.96 -21.22 19.49
CA ARG A 252 -1.73 -22.67 19.32
C ARG A 252 -2.46 -23.26 18.11
N GLY A 253 -3.05 -22.46 17.24
CA GLY A 253 -3.74 -22.88 16.02
C GLY A 253 -5.12 -23.50 16.24
N LYS A 254 -5.77 -23.21 17.36
CA LYS A 254 -7.17 -23.60 17.54
C LYS A 254 -8.08 -22.70 16.72
N SER A 255 -9.19 -23.26 16.23
CA SER A 255 -10.24 -22.44 15.62
C SER A 255 -10.87 -21.51 16.68
N GLU A 256 -11.48 -20.41 16.25
CA GLU A 256 -12.12 -19.44 17.14
C GLU A 256 -13.16 -20.10 18.05
N GLU A 257 -13.97 -21.01 17.53
CA GLU A 257 -14.96 -21.75 18.31
C GLU A 257 -14.32 -22.69 19.33
N GLU A 258 -13.24 -23.41 18.96
CA GLU A 258 -12.50 -24.26 19.92
C GLU A 258 -11.83 -23.42 21.00
N ALA A 259 -11.20 -22.31 20.63
CA ALA A 259 -10.57 -21.39 21.56
C ALA A 259 -11.58 -20.78 22.54
N ALA A 260 -12.76 -20.37 22.04
CA ALA A 260 -13.84 -19.85 22.86
C ALA A 260 -14.36 -20.89 23.87
N ASN A 261 -14.61 -22.12 23.43
CA ASN A 261 -15.04 -23.20 24.33
C ASN A 261 -13.98 -23.55 25.39
N LEU A 262 -12.69 -23.51 25.03
CA LEU A 262 -11.59 -23.77 25.97
C LEU A 262 -11.45 -22.65 27.02
N ALA A 263 -11.54 -21.40 26.57
CA ALA A 263 -11.29 -20.24 27.42
C ALA A 263 -12.53 -19.83 28.22
N PHE A 264 -13.71 -19.84 27.62
CA PHE A 264 -14.93 -19.31 28.21
C PHE A 264 -15.85 -20.42 28.78
N GLY A 265 -15.61 -21.68 28.42
CA GLY A 265 -16.42 -22.82 28.87
C GLY A 265 -17.80 -22.86 28.19
N ASP A 266 -18.86 -22.93 28.98
CA ASP A 266 -20.23 -23.00 28.45
C ASP A 266 -20.67 -21.66 27.87
N LEU A 267 -20.70 -21.59 26.52
CA LEU A 267 -21.07 -20.37 25.78
C LEU A 267 -22.51 -19.91 26.07
N ASN A 268 -23.43 -20.82 26.41
CA ASN A 268 -24.78 -20.43 26.78
C ASN A 268 -24.80 -19.67 28.12
N LYS A 269 -23.94 -20.07 29.06
CA LYS A 269 -23.77 -19.33 30.32
C LYS A 269 -23.13 -17.96 30.08
N LEU A 270 -22.11 -17.89 29.23
CA LEU A 270 -21.50 -16.61 28.85
C LEU A 270 -22.52 -15.70 28.18
N GLN A 271 -23.34 -16.23 27.27
CA GLN A 271 -24.42 -15.49 26.58
C GLN A 271 -25.42 -14.90 27.61
N ALA A 272 -25.88 -15.72 28.57
CA ALA A 272 -26.80 -15.26 29.62
C ALA A 272 -26.14 -14.20 30.53
N THR A 273 -24.85 -14.36 30.81
CA THR A 273 -24.08 -13.39 31.60
C THR A 273 -23.94 -12.06 30.85
N LEU A 274 -23.58 -12.12 29.54
CA LEU A 274 -23.46 -10.95 28.68
C LEU A 274 -24.82 -10.24 28.56
N GLN A 275 -25.90 -10.97 28.40
CA GLN A 275 -27.26 -10.41 28.39
C GLN A 275 -27.57 -9.62 29.66
N GLY A 276 -27.18 -10.14 30.84
CA GLY A 276 -27.29 -9.40 32.10
C GLY A 276 -26.37 -8.19 32.18
N TYR A 277 -25.18 -8.33 31.64
CA TYR A 277 -24.16 -7.28 31.61
C TYR A 277 -24.59 -6.05 30.83
N VAL A 278 -25.14 -6.23 29.64
CA VAL A 278 -25.55 -5.11 28.75
C VAL A 278 -26.76 -4.34 29.32
N HIS A 279 -27.54 -4.92 30.25
CA HIS A 279 -28.69 -4.27 30.90
C HIS A 279 -28.36 -3.62 32.23
N GLN A 280 -27.08 -3.59 32.64
CA GLN A 280 -26.71 -2.91 33.88
C GLN A 280 -26.84 -1.38 33.76
N ALA A 281 -27.14 -0.72 34.91
CA ALA A 281 -27.34 0.73 34.93
C ALA A 281 -26.03 1.53 34.90
N LEU A 282 -24.89 0.90 35.17
CA LEU A 282 -23.59 1.56 35.26
C LEU A 282 -22.49 0.67 34.69
N PHE A 283 -21.70 1.21 33.80
CA PHE A 283 -20.50 0.58 33.25
C PHE A 283 -19.26 1.19 33.91
N PHE A 284 -18.31 0.35 34.26
CA PHE A 284 -17.00 0.78 34.71
C PHE A 284 -16.12 1.08 33.50
N TYR A 285 -15.10 1.89 33.69
CA TYR A 285 -14.05 2.12 32.70
C TYR A 285 -12.67 2.02 33.34
N LEU A 286 -11.63 1.88 32.51
CA LEU A 286 -10.26 1.82 32.99
C LEU A 286 -9.77 3.24 33.24
N LYS A 287 -9.40 3.56 34.47
CA LYS A 287 -8.82 4.85 34.82
C LYS A 287 -7.30 4.77 34.79
N LEU A 288 -6.68 5.46 33.83
CA LEU A 288 -5.25 5.51 33.64
C LEU A 288 -4.69 6.91 34.02
N PRO A 289 -3.41 7.02 34.41
CA PRO A 289 -2.78 8.32 34.55
C PRO A 289 -2.69 9.02 33.19
N PRO A 290 -2.83 10.36 33.13
CA PRO A 290 -2.68 11.06 31.86
C PRO A 290 -1.21 11.00 31.40
N PRO A 291 -0.95 10.74 30.11
CA PRO A 291 0.40 10.77 29.56
C PRO A 291 0.97 12.19 29.62
N LYS A 292 2.27 12.31 29.85
CA LYS A 292 2.96 13.59 29.89
C LYS A 292 3.53 13.94 28.52
N ILE A 293 2.79 14.69 27.75
CA ILE A 293 3.22 15.21 26.45
C ILE A 293 3.63 16.69 26.60
N ALA A 294 4.83 17.04 26.13
CA ALA A 294 5.33 18.40 26.26
C ALA A 294 4.84 19.26 25.08
N ASP A 295 4.03 20.28 25.37
CA ASP A 295 3.51 21.24 24.39
C ASP A 295 4.62 22.05 23.67
N GLU A 296 5.75 22.26 24.33
CA GLU A 296 6.94 22.93 23.77
C GLU A 296 7.57 22.20 22.57
N ASN A 297 7.26 20.92 22.38
CA ASN A 297 7.75 20.15 21.24
C ASN A 297 6.92 20.37 19.96
N LEU A 298 5.79 21.09 20.06
CA LEU A 298 4.94 21.38 18.91
C LEU A 298 5.50 22.53 18.07
N LYS A 299 5.72 22.28 16.78
CA LYS A 299 6.11 23.31 15.80
C LYS A 299 4.87 23.86 15.12
N VAL A 300 4.69 25.18 15.18
CA VAL A 300 3.52 25.87 14.63
C VAL A 300 3.97 26.85 13.55
N ARG A 301 3.25 26.87 12.44
CA ARG A 301 3.40 27.88 11.39
C ARG A 301 2.09 28.14 10.67
N ALA A 302 1.94 29.31 10.11
CA ALA A 302 0.88 29.60 9.17
C ALA A 302 1.17 28.87 7.84
N LEU A 303 0.11 28.41 7.17
CA LEU A 303 0.17 27.88 5.83
C LEU A 303 -0.09 28.97 4.79
N SER A 304 0.55 28.87 3.62
CA SER A 304 0.11 29.58 2.44
C SER A 304 -1.20 28.98 1.91
N ASP A 305 -1.91 29.73 1.07
CA ASP A 305 -3.13 29.22 0.42
C ASP A 305 -2.85 27.97 -0.42
N GLY A 306 -1.72 27.95 -1.13
CA GLY A 306 -1.29 26.79 -1.90
C GLY A 306 -1.02 25.57 -1.03
N GLU A 307 -0.43 25.74 0.17
CA GLU A 307 -0.22 24.64 1.12
C GLU A 307 -1.54 24.13 1.69
N ALA A 308 -2.46 25.02 2.06
CA ALA A 308 -3.77 24.63 2.57
C ALA A 308 -4.56 23.82 1.53
N GLU A 309 -4.60 24.29 0.28
CA GLU A 309 -5.22 23.56 -0.82
C GLU A 309 -4.52 22.23 -1.11
N ALA A 310 -3.19 22.16 -0.96
CA ALA A 310 -2.44 20.93 -1.14
C ALA A 310 -2.84 19.85 -0.12
N TYR A 311 -2.98 20.19 1.15
CA TYR A 311 -3.43 19.23 2.17
C TYR A 311 -4.89 18.80 1.96
N ARG A 312 -5.78 19.71 1.58
CA ARG A 312 -7.18 19.41 1.24
C ARG A 312 -7.25 18.48 0.03
N GLY A 313 -6.48 18.78 -1.01
CA GLY A 313 -6.37 17.94 -2.20
C GLY A 313 -5.75 16.58 -1.94
N GLY A 314 -4.73 16.51 -1.07
CA GLY A 314 -4.13 15.25 -0.60
C GLY A 314 -5.15 14.36 0.11
N PHE A 315 -5.95 14.94 0.99
CA PHE A 315 -7.03 14.21 1.66
C PHE A 315 -8.08 13.69 0.67
N ALA A 316 -8.50 14.50 -0.30
CA ALA A 316 -9.41 14.06 -1.35
C ALA A 316 -8.82 12.91 -2.18
N ALA A 317 -7.50 12.96 -2.50
CA ALA A 317 -6.81 11.92 -3.25
C ALA A 317 -6.76 10.59 -2.49
N VAL A 318 -6.46 10.63 -1.19
CA VAL A 318 -6.42 9.44 -0.33
C VAL A 318 -7.80 8.78 -0.26
N ARG A 319 -8.87 9.55 -0.19
CA ARG A 319 -10.25 9.06 -0.22
C ARG A 319 -10.75 8.58 -1.60
N GLY A 320 -9.93 8.71 -2.65
CA GLY A 320 -10.32 8.33 -4.00
C GLY A 320 -11.23 9.33 -4.72
N GLN A 321 -11.40 10.54 -4.18
CA GLN A 321 -12.14 11.64 -4.80
C GLN A 321 -11.26 12.31 -5.88
N ASN A 322 -10.95 11.53 -6.92
CA ASN A 322 -9.90 11.88 -7.89
C ASN A 322 -10.14 13.20 -8.61
N GLN A 323 -11.42 13.55 -8.91
CA GLN A 323 -11.74 14.82 -9.56
C GLN A 323 -11.50 16.00 -8.62
N GLN A 324 -12.06 15.95 -7.41
CA GLN A 324 -11.85 16.98 -6.38
C GLN A 324 -10.36 17.15 -6.08
N ALA A 325 -9.63 16.06 -5.94
CA ALA A 325 -8.18 16.09 -5.71
C ALA A 325 -7.43 16.80 -6.83
N ALA A 326 -7.76 16.47 -8.09
CA ALA A 326 -7.11 17.09 -9.24
C ALA A 326 -7.37 18.60 -9.33
N GLU A 327 -8.58 19.05 -9.02
CA GLU A 327 -8.97 20.47 -8.99
C GLU A 327 -8.19 21.21 -7.90
N LEU A 328 -8.27 20.74 -6.64
CA LEU A 328 -7.59 21.36 -5.49
C LEU A 328 -6.06 21.39 -5.67
N LEU A 329 -5.46 20.31 -6.15
CA LEU A 329 -4.00 20.22 -6.33
C LEU A 329 -3.50 21.06 -7.51
N THR A 330 -4.31 21.20 -8.56
CA THR A 330 -4.00 22.13 -9.66
C THR A 330 -4.03 23.57 -9.16
N ASP A 331 -5.01 23.93 -8.36
CA ASP A 331 -5.09 25.24 -7.73
C ASP A 331 -3.96 25.47 -6.73
N ALA A 332 -3.60 24.48 -5.91
CA ALA A 332 -2.47 24.54 -4.99
C ALA A 332 -1.17 24.95 -5.69
N VAL A 333 -0.80 24.23 -6.77
CA VAL A 333 0.45 24.53 -7.52
C VAL A 333 0.35 25.78 -8.37
N ARG A 334 -0.85 26.25 -8.72
CA ARG A 334 -1.08 27.54 -9.36
C ARG A 334 -0.92 28.71 -8.39
N LEU A 335 -1.40 28.56 -7.15
CA LEU A 335 -1.28 29.57 -6.08
C LEU A 335 0.16 29.69 -5.60
N ASP A 336 0.83 28.56 -5.42
CA ASP A 336 2.24 28.49 -5.08
C ASP A 336 2.97 27.41 -5.91
N PRO A 337 3.66 27.79 -7.00
CA PRO A 337 4.43 26.84 -7.81
C PRO A 337 5.60 26.16 -7.09
N ASN A 338 5.93 26.61 -5.87
CA ASN A 338 7.00 26.03 -5.05
C ASN A 338 6.47 25.21 -3.87
N VAL A 339 5.18 24.95 -3.81
CA VAL A 339 4.58 24.08 -2.79
C VAL A 339 4.97 22.62 -3.03
N ALA A 340 6.03 22.14 -2.35
CA ALA A 340 6.57 20.80 -2.54
C ALA A 340 5.52 19.70 -2.29
N ILE A 341 4.73 19.83 -1.21
CA ILE A 341 3.69 18.86 -0.85
C ILE A 341 2.55 18.82 -1.87
N GLY A 342 2.21 19.96 -2.49
CA GLY A 342 1.23 20.02 -3.57
C GLY A 342 1.67 19.22 -4.80
N HIS A 343 2.94 19.32 -5.18
CA HIS A 343 3.50 18.50 -6.25
C HIS A 343 3.56 17.01 -5.89
N GLU A 344 3.78 16.64 -4.62
CA GLU A 344 3.74 15.25 -4.16
C GLU A 344 2.34 14.65 -4.33
N TYR A 345 1.32 15.31 -3.78
CA TYR A 345 -0.06 14.80 -3.89
C TYR A 345 -0.60 14.84 -5.32
N LEU A 346 -0.19 15.85 -6.12
CA LEU A 346 -0.51 15.88 -7.54
C LEU A 346 0.11 14.68 -8.28
N ALA A 347 1.37 14.34 -7.97
CA ALA A 347 2.03 13.16 -8.52
C ALA A 347 1.29 11.87 -8.16
N MET A 348 0.87 11.72 -6.90
CA MET A 348 0.08 10.59 -6.43
C MET A 348 -1.26 10.49 -7.19
N THR A 349 -1.99 11.60 -7.32
CA THR A 349 -3.28 11.66 -8.02
C THR A 349 -3.12 11.31 -9.50
N GLN A 350 -2.12 11.86 -10.17
CA GLN A 350 -1.80 11.56 -11.57
C GLN A 350 -1.38 10.09 -11.76
N PHE A 351 -0.62 9.53 -10.83
CA PHE A 351 -0.22 8.13 -10.85
C PHE A 351 -1.42 7.19 -10.73
N LEU A 352 -2.31 7.46 -9.79
CA LEU A 352 -3.55 6.70 -9.59
C LEU A 352 -4.50 6.82 -10.79
N ALA A 353 -4.44 7.93 -11.52
CA ALA A 353 -5.16 8.15 -12.78
C ALA A 353 -4.45 7.53 -14.02
N GLY A 354 -3.35 6.81 -13.84
CA GLY A 354 -2.57 6.18 -14.93
C GLY A 354 -1.73 7.16 -15.77
N GLN A 355 -1.59 8.41 -15.37
CA GLN A 355 -0.84 9.46 -16.08
C GLN A 355 0.65 9.45 -15.65
N ARG A 356 1.33 8.33 -15.91
CA ARG A 356 2.67 8.03 -15.34
C ARG A 356 3.71 9.11 -15.63
N GLU A 357 3.77 9.63 -16.86
CA GLU A 357 4.76 10.62 -17.26
C GLU A 357 4.58 11.94 -16.50
N LYS A 358 3.34 12.42 -16.41
CA LYS A 358 3.01 13.63 -15.61
C LYS A 358 3.27 13.41 -14.13
N ALA A 359 2.93 12.22 -13.62
CA ALA A 359 3.20 11.86 -12.23
C ALA A 359 4.69 11.89 -11.91
N LEU A 360 5.55 11.39 -12.82
CA LEU A 360 7.00 11.41 -12.65
C LEU A 360 7.57 12.83 -12.66
N GLU A 361 7.02 13.70 -13.53
CA GLU A 361 7.39 15.12 -13.58
C GLU A 361 7.02 15.82 -12.26
N SER A 362 5.77 15.66 -11.80
CA SER A 362 5.31 16.25 -10.53
C SER A 362 6.11 15.72 -9.33
N ALA A 363 6.37 14.40 -9.24
CA ALA A 363 7.19 13.81 -8.19
C ALA A 363 8.64 14.34 -8.21
N SER A 364 9.22 14.51 -9.41
CA SER A 364 10.56 15.07 -9.56
C SER A 364 10.60 16.54 -9.12
N ARG A 365 9.56 17.30 -9.40
CA ARG A 365 9.43 18.69 -8.92
C ARG A 365 9.32 18.75 -7.40
N SER A 366 8.51 17.88 -6.79
CA SER A 366 8.39 17.78 -5.32
C SER A 366 9.75 17.51 -4.66
N VAL A 367 10.48 16.50 -5.15
CA VAL A 367 11.82 16.16 -4.62
C VAL A 367 12.83 17.28 -4.85
N ALA A 368 12.75 18.01 -5.97
CA ALA A 368 13.63 19.17 -6.22
C ALA A 368 13.37 20.32 -5.25
N LEU A 369 12.11 20.56 -4.88
CA LEU A 369 11.70 21.60 -3.94
C LEU A 369 11.98 21.23 -2.49
N ASN A 370 11.80 19.97 -2.12
CA ASN A 370 12.10 19.43 -0.78
C ASN A 370 12.87 18.10 -0.88
N PRO A 371 14.20 18.15 -0.98
CA PRO A 371 15.02 16.93 -1.13
C PRO A 371 15.03 16.03 0.12
N ASP A 372 14.63 16.54 1.27
CA ASP A 372 14.58 15.78 2.54
C ASP A 372 13.17 15.27 2.87
N ASN A 373 12.32 15.10 1.86
CA ASN A 373 11.02 14.46 2.00
C ASN A 373 11.12 12.97 1.61
N ALA A 374 11.03 12.09 2.60
CA ALA A 374 11.13 10.62 2.42
C ALA A 374 9.98 10.09 1.55
N SER A 375 8.75 10.56 1.76
CA SER A 375 7.56 10.09 1.03
C SER A 375 7.59 10.50 -0.44
N ALA A 376 8.01 11.73 -0.77
CA ALA A 376 8.13 12.19 -2.14
C ALA A 376 9.21 11.41 -2.92
N ARG A 377 10.34 11.09 -2.28
CA ARG A 377 11.38 10.23 -2.87
C ARG A 377 10.87 8.83 -3.14
N TYR A 378 10.20 8.23 -2.15
CA TYR A 378 9.58 6.93 -2.32
C TYR A 378 8.55 6.93 -3.45
N LEU A 379 7.66 7.92 -3.49
CA LEU A 379 6.65 8.06 -4.56
C LEU A 379 7.30 8.14 -5.95
N ARG A 380 8.37 8.95 -6.11
CA ARG A 380 9.10 9.03 -7.38
C ARG A 380 9.66 7.67 -7.80
N ALA A 381 10.23 6.92 -6.87
CA ALA A 381 10.73 5.57 -7.12
C ALA A 381 9.61 4.60 -7.53
N VAL A 382 8.45 4.64 -6.84
CA VAL A 382 7.26 3.83 -7.18
C VAL A 382 6.80 4.12 -8.61
N ILE A 383 6.62 5.39 -8.96
CA ILE A 383 6.19 5.81 -10.30
C ILE A 383 7.21 5.37 -11.36
N ALA A 384 8.50 5.56 -11.08
CA ALA A 384 9.57 5.20 -12.02
C ALA A 384 9.65 3.68 -12.27
N THR A 385 9.35 2.86 -11.28
CA THR A 385 9.42 1.39 -11.38
C THR A 385 8.13 0.73 -11.88
N SER A 386 7.02 1.45 -11.91
CA SER A 386 5.72 0.95 -12.38
C SER A 386 5.71 0.63 -13.87
N GLY A 387 4.70 -0.12 -14.34
CA GLY A 387 4.46 -0.36 -15.77
C GLY A 387 5.63 -0.97 -16.53
N GLY A 388 6.43 -1.83 -15.90
CA GLY A 388 7.64 -2.42 -16.51
C GLY A 388 8.90 -1.56 -16.36
N GLY A 389 8.82 -0.38 -15.72
CA GLY A 389 9.95 0.52 -15.49
C GLY A 389 11.05 -0.05 -14.60
N MET A 390 10.78 -1.12 -13.84
CA MET A 390 11.73 -1.75 -12.92
C MET A 390 13.12 -2.01 -13.55
N MET A 391 13.15 -2.46 -14.81
CA MET A 391 14.37 -2.80 -15.53
C MET A 391 14.89 -1.69 -16.45
N THR A 392 14.04 -0.76 -16.85
CA THR A 392 14.33 0.18 -17.95
C THR A 392 14.46 1.64 -17.53
N THR A 393 14.06 1.98 -16.31
CA THR A 393 14.09 3.37 -15.85
C THR A 393 15.51 3.90 -15.69
N ASN A 394 15.72 5.15 -16.12
CA ASN A 394 16.93 5.92 -15.84
C ASN A 394 16.79 6.83 -14.61
N ALA A 395 15.64 6.80 -13.93
CA ALA A 395 15.42 7.55 -12.70
C ALA A 395 16.33 7.03 -11.57
N PRO A 396 16.74 7.88 -10.61
CA PRO A 396 17.65 7.50 -9.53
C PRO A 396 16.92 6.70 -8.42
N VAL A 397 16.31 5.58 -8.80
CA VAL A 397 15.43 4.78 -7.91
C VAL A 397 16.15 4.32 -6.65
N GLU A 398 17.35 3.73 -6.81
CA GLU A 398 18.12 3.25 -5.66
C GLU A 398 18.54 4.39 -4.73
N GLU A 399 19.00 5.51 -5.29
CA GLU A 399 19.35 6.71 -4.52
C GLU A 399 18.16 7.24 -3.75
N ASP A 400 17.00 7.36 -4.39
CA ASP A 400 15.78 7.83 -3.75
C ASP A 400 15.34 6.92 -2.60
N LEU A 401 15.34 5.61 -2.81
CA LEU A 401 14.94 4.66 -1.78
C LEU A 401 15.92 4.65 -0.60
N ARG A 402 17.22 4.66 -0.86
CA ARG A 402 18.24 4.74 0.20
C ARG A 402 18.17 6.05 0.98
N LYS A 403 17.91 7.16 0.29
CA LYS A 403 17.76 8.46 0.95
C LYS A 403 16.45 8.52 1.75
N ALA A 404 15.34 7.95 1.24
CA ALA A 404 14.08 7.83 1.98
C ALA A 404 14.26 7.05 3.29
N ILE A 405 14.96 5.91 3.24
CA ILE A 405 15.32 5.10 4.41
C ILE A 405 16.19 5.88 5.40
N ALA A 406 17.15 6.66 4.91
CA ALA A 406 18.03 7.45 5.77
C ALA A 406 17.29 8.60 6.46
N LEU A 407 16.28 9.18 5.80
CA LEU A 407 15.45 10.27 6.34
C LEU A 407 14.44 9.75 7.37
N ASP A 408 13.88 8.58 7.12
CA ASP A 408 12.92 7.90 8.00
C ASP A 408 13.21 6.39 8.03
N PRO A 409 14.03 5.92 9.00
CA PRO A 409 14.40 4.50 9.11
C PRO A 409 13.23 3.57 9.45
N ASP A 410 12.11 4.12 9.87
CA ASP A 410 10.92 3.39 10.25
C ASP A 410 9.86 3.38 9.12
N PHE A 411 10.09 4.09 8.05
CA PHE A 411 9.26 4.09 6.86
C PHE A 411 9.47 2.78 6.06
N SER A 412 8.59 1.79 6.28
CA SER A 412 8.69 0.43 5.76
C SER A 412 8.63 0.28 4.23
N PRO A 413 7.78 1.05 3.47
CA PRO A 413 7.62 0.85 2.03
C PRO A 413 8.90 0.95 1.18
N PRO A 414 9.84 1.91 1.44
CA PRO A 414 11.10 1.97 0.70
C PRO A 414 11.96 0.71 0.81
N TYR A 415 11.94 0.03 1.96
CA TYR A 415 12.70 -1.20 2.16
C TYR A 415 12.18 -2.33 1.26
N ALA A 416 10.85 -2.50 1.19
CA ALA A 416 10.23 -3.52 0.35
C ALA A 416 10.56 -3.29 -1.13
N LEU A 417 10.37 -2.06 -1.62
CA LEU A 417 10.65 -1.71 -3.01
C LEU A 417 12.14 -1.82 -3.35
N LEU A 418 13.03 -1.40 -2.44
CA LEU A 418 14.48 -1.50 -2.65
C LEU A 418 14.92 -2.97 -2.73
N GLY A 419 14.39 -3.84 -1.87
CA GLY A 419 14.66 -5.27 -1.93
C GLY A 419 14.30 -5.87 -3.29
N VAL A 420 13.08 -5.63 -3.78
CA VAL A 420 12.62 -6.11 -5.09
C VAL A 420 13.43 -5.49 -6.24
N TYR A 421 13.73 -4.19 -6.16
CA TYR A 421 14.50 -3.47 -7.17
C TYR A 421 15.92 -4.03 -7.32
N LEU A 422 16.63 -4.22 -6.20
CA LEU A 422 17.97 -4.79 -6.21
C LEU A 422 17.97 -6.23 -6.71
N ALA A 423 17.04 -7.06 -6.23
CA ALA A 423 16.91 -8.45 -6.70
C ALA A 423 16.62 -8.55 -8.20
N ALA A 424 15.99 -7.54 -8.80
CA ALA A 424 15.69 -7.52 -10.23
C ALA A 424 16.88 -7.07 -11.08
N ARG A 425 17.76 -6.22 -10.58
CA ARG A 425 18.79 -5.52 -11.37
C ARG A 425 20.23 -5.94 -11.05
N THR A 426 20.48 -6.50 -9.89
CA THR A 426 21.84 -6.84 -9.43
C THR A 426 21.94 -8.31 -9.09
N GLN A 427 23.17 -8.84 -9.04
CA GLN A 427 23.44 -10.18 -8.51
C GLN A 427 23.68 -10.16 -6.99
N ASN A 428 23.64 -8.99 -6.36
CA ASN A 428 23.78 -8.87 -4.90
C ASN A 428 22.44 -9.14 -4.20
N HIS A 429 22.01 -10.39 -4.24
CA HIS A 429 20.75 -10.81 -3.63
C HIS A 429 20.79 -10.77 -2.10
N ALA A 430 21.96 -10.79 -1.46
CA ALA A 430 22.07 -10.71 0.00
C ALA A 430 21.54 -9.37 0.55
N ASP A 431 21.94 -8.25 -0.07
CA ASP A 431 21.42 -6.93 0.31
C ASP A 431 19.91 -6.84 0.03
N ALA A 432 19.46 -7.35 -1.12
CA ALA A 432 18.05 -7.38 -1.48
C ALA A 432 17.21 -8.10 -0.41
N LEU A 433 17.69 -9.27 0.06
CA LEU A 433 17.03 -10.05 1.10
C LEU A 433 17.01 -9.31 2.44
N GLN A 434 18.10 -8.63 2.80
CA GLN A 434 18.17 -7.84 4.03
C GLN A 434 17.11 -6.74 4.04
N PHE A 435 16.94 -6.01 2.93
CA PHE A 435 15.92 -4.97 2.82
C PHE A 435 14.50 -5.55 2.85
N ALA A 436 14.22 -6.62 2.11
CA ALA A 436 12.90 -7.27 2.14
C ALA A 436 12.55 -7.79 3.55
N ARG A 437 13.50 -8.42 4.25
CA ARG A 437 13.31 -8.86 5.64
C ARG A 437 13.11 -7.69 6.61
N LYS A 438 13.79 -6.55 6.39
CA LYS A 438 13.58 -5.35 7.21
C LYS A 438 12.18 -4.78 7.04
N ALA A 439 11.63 -4.74 5.82
CA ALA A 439 10.24 -4.34 5.59
C ALA A 439 9.26 -5.23 6.35
N VAL A 440 9.43 -6.56 6.26
CA VAL A 440 8.62 -7.52 7.03
C VAL A 440 8.82 -7.36 8.53
N ALA A 441 10.02 -7.05 9.00
CA ALA A 441 10.28 -6.83 10.43
C ALA A 441 9.58 -5.55 10.96
N LEU A 442 9.43 -4.53 10.11
CA LEU A 442 8.71 -3.30 10.45
C LEU A 442 7.20 -3.51 10.47
N GLU A 443 6.65 -4.27 9.53
CA GLU A 443 5.22 -4.61 9.45
C GLU A 443 5.04 -6.09 9.09
N PRO A 444 5.06 -6.99 10.09
CA PRO A 444 5.10 -8.43 9.87
C PRO A 444 3.90 -8.99 9.09
N ALA A 445 2.73 -8.40 9.30
CA ALA A 445 1.47 -8.84 8.71
C ALA A 445 1.09 -8.11 7.40
N SER A 446 2.01 -7.33 6.83
CA SER A 446 1.76 -6.70 5.54
C SER A 446 1.82 -7.73 4.41
N SER A 447 0.68 -7.99 3.76
CA SER A 447 0.59 -8.84 2.58
C SER A 447 1.60 -8.41 1.50
N ASN A 448 1.69 -7.12 1.22
CA ASN A 448 2.59 -6.56 0.22
C ASN A 448 4.08 -6.79 0.54
N TYR A 449 4.49 -6.74 1.82
CA TYR A 449 5.89 -6.98 2.19
C TYR A 449 6.23 -8.46 2.21
N GLN A 450 5.29 -9.33 2.56
CA GLN A 450 5.44 -10.77 2.38
C GLN A 450 5.59 -11.13 0.90
N LEU A 451 4.83 -10.49 -0.01
CA LEU A 451 5.00 -10.66 -1.46
C LEU A 451 6.38 -10.18 -1.94
N SER A 452 6.82 -9.04 -1.45
CA SER A 452 8.15 -8.52 -1.78
C SER A 452 9.26 -9.48 -1.34
N LEU A 453 9.14 -10.03 -0.14
CA LEU A 453 10.06 -11.06 0.37
C LEU A 453 10.01 -12.34 -0.48
N ALA A 454 8.82 -12.82 -0.83
CA ALA A 454 8.66 -13.99 -1.68
C ALA A 454 9.30 -13.80 -3.06
N GLN A 455 9.15 -12.63 -3.68
CA GLN A 455 9.78 -12.31 -4.95
C GLN A 455 11.32 -12.29 -4.88
N VAL A 456 11.87 -11.73 -3.80
CA VAL A 456 13.33 -11.71 -3.59
C VAL A 456 13.87 -13.13 -3.38
N LEU A 457 13.23 -13.92 -2.52
CA LEU A 457 13.60 -15.31 -2.24
C LEU A 457 13.51 -16.20 -3.50
N ALA A 458 12.47 -16.00 -4.32
CA ALA A 458 12.34 -16.72 -5.60
C ALA A 458 13.50 -16.47 -6.55
N ARG A 459 14.03 -15.23 -6.61
CA ARG A 459 15.19 -14.90 -7.43
C ARG A 459 16.51 -15.50 -6.89
N MET A 460 16.52 -15.88 -5.61
CA MET A 460 17.61 -16.61 -4.97
C MET A 460 17.45 -18.13 -5.07
N ASN A 461 16.39 -18.62 -5.69
CA ASN A 461 15.96 -20.03 -5.72
C ASN A 461 15.61 -20.62 -4.34
N GLU A 462 15.37 -19.78 -3.34
CA GLU A 462 14.94 -20.17 -1.99
C GLU A 462 13.42 -20.40 -1.93
N PHE A 463 12.93 -21.33 -2.75
CA PHE A 463 11.50 -21.52 -3.00
C PHE A 463 10.70 -21.96 -1.77
N LYS A 464 11.30 -22.68 -0.82
CA LYS A 464 10.60 -23.09 0.41
C LYS A 464 10.21 -21.89 1.27
N GLU A 465 11.14 -20.96 1.48
CA GLU A 465 10.85 -19.72 2.22
C GLU A 465 9.95 -18.80 1.41
N ALA A 466 10.11 -18.74 0.09
CA ALA A 466 9.24 -17.97 -0.80
C ALA A 466 7.78 -18.41 -0.73
N ASP A 467 7.51 -19.72 -0.70
CA ASP A 467 6.16 -20.28 -0.57
C ASP A 467 5.52 -19.91 0.77
N ILE A 468 6.28 -19.96 1.86
CA ILE A 468 5.81 -19.56 3.19
C ILE A 468 5.42 -18.08 3.18
N ALA A 469 6.26 -17.22 2.61
CA ALA A 469 5.99 -15.79 2.52
C ALA A 469 4.76 -15.52 1.62
N ALA A 470 4.63 -16.19 0.47
CA ALA A 470 3.49 -16.06 -0.41
C ALA A 470 2.17 -16.57 0.23
N ALA A 471 2.23 -17.67 0.98
CA ALA A 471 1.07 -18.18 1.70
C ALA A 471 0.59 -17.19 2.78
N ARG A 472 1.52 -16.59 3.54
CA ARG A 472 1.21 -15.52 4.50
C ARG A 472 0.60 -14.31 3.81
N ALA A 473 1.15 -13.89 2.68
CA ALA A 473 0.62 -12.78 1.91
C ALA A 473 -0.84 -13.03 1.48
N THR A 474 -1.16 -14.25 1.06
CA THR A 474 -2.52 -14.65 0.68
C THR A 474 -3.46 -14.65 1.89
N ALA A 475 -3.00 -15.20 3.02
CA ALA A 475 -3.80 -15.27 4.24
C ALA A 475 -4.12 -13.87 4.81
N TRP A 476 -3.18 -12.92 4.68
CA TRP A 476 -3.30 -11.56 5.23
C TRP A 476 -3.72 -10.50 4.22
N ALA A 477 -4.14 -10.90 3.02
CA ALA A 477 -4.67 -9.99 2.01
C ALA A 477 -6.04 -9.43 2.46
N ARG A 478 -6.14 -8.10 2.60
CA ARG A 478 -7.28 -7.39 3.18
C ARG A 478 -8.30 -6.91 2.14
N ASN A 479 -7.91 -6.86 0.89
CA ASN A 479 -8.76 -6.36 -0.18
C ASN A 479 -8.55 -7.16 -1.47
N PRO A 480 -9.46 -7.06 -2.44
CA PRO A 480 -9.37 -7.80 -3.71
C PRO A 480 -8.07 -7.56 -4.48
N GLN A 481 -7.48 -6.36 -4.37
CA GLN A 481 -6.23 -6.04 -5.06
C GLN A 481 -5.03 -6.77 -4.44
N GLU A 482 -4.93 -6.80 -3.11
CA GLU A 482 -3.89 -7.56 -2.40
C GLU A 482 -4.01 -9.05 -2.70
N LYS A 483 -5.23 -9.59 -2.72
CA LYS A 483 -5.49 -10.98 -3.08
C LYS A 483 -5.03 -11.30 -4.50
N ALA A 484 -5.38 -10.45 -5.47
CA ALA A 484 -4.93 -10.59 -6.86
C ALA A 484 -3.40 -10.51 -6.99
N ASN A 485 -2.76 -9.61 -6.23
CA ASN A 485 -1.30 -9.52 -6.18
C ASN A 485 -0.67 -10.81 -5.62
N ALA A 486 -1.25 -11.38 -4.56
CA ALA A 486 -0.79 -12.64 -3.97
C ALA A 486 -0.90 -13.81 -4.95
N GLU A 487 -2.03 -13.95 -5.64
CA GLU A 487 -2.24 -14.96 -6.68
C GLU A 487 -1.24 -14.82 -7.83
N ALA A 488 -0.94 -13.58 -8.24
CA ALA A 488 0.06 -13.32 -9.27
C ALA A 488 1.47 -13.76 -8.85
N VAL A 489 1.87 -13.53 -7.60
CA VAL A 489 3.17 -13.97 -7.07
C VAL A 489 3.22 -15.49 -6.91
N GLN A 490 2.15 -16.14 -6.47
CA GLN A 490 2.09 -17.60 -6.44
C GLN A 490 2.26 -18.20 -7.84
N SER A 491 1.58 -17.66 -8.85
CA SER A 491 1.75 -18.07 -10.24
C SER A 491 3.19 -17.87 -10.73
N PHE A 492 3.83 -16.77 -10.34
CA PHE A 492 5.24 -16.53 -10.65
C PHE A 492 6.17 -17.56 -10.00
N LEU A 493 5.93 -17.92 -8.72
CA LEU A 493 6.70 -18.94 -8.00
C LEU A 493 6.60 -20.31 -8.69
N GLU A 494 5.39 -20.72 -9.08
CA GLU A 494 5.18 -21.99 -9.80
C GLU A 494 5.93 -22.02 -11.15
N GLN A 495 5.94 -20.91 -11.88
CA GLN A 495 6.70 -20.80 -13.13
C GLN A 495 8.22 -20.86 -12.88
N ALA A 496 8.69 -20.18 -11.83
CA ALA A 496 10.12 -20.17 -11.48
C ALA A 496 10.61 -21.57 -11.06
N LYS A 497 9.83 -22.32 -10.28
CA LYS A 497 10.11 -23.72 -9.89
C LYS A 497 10.18 -24.65 -11.09
N ARG A 498 9.20 -24.56 -11.99
CA ARG A 498 9.18 -25.35 -13.24
C ARG A 498 10.41 -25.06 -14.10
N PHE A 499 10.80 -23.79 -14.18
CA PHE A 499 12.00 -23.43 -14.92
C PHE A 499 13.26 -24.05 -14.31
N GLN A 500 13.38 -24.03 -12.98
CA GLN A 500 14.51 -24.67 -12.26
C GLN A 500 14.50 -26.20 -12.45
N SER A 501 13.33 -26.85 -12.37
CA SER A 501 13.26 -28.31 -12.57
C SER A 501 13.70 -28.72 -13.97
N LEU A 502 13.28 -27.97 -15.00
CA LEU A 502 13.71 -28.20 -16.37
C LEU A 502 15.22 -28.05 -16.56
N GLN A 503 15.82 -27.02 -15.94
CA GLN A 503 17.29 -26.85 -15.95
C GLN A 503 18.02 -27.99 -15.22
N SER A 504 17.46 -28.51 -14.13
CA SER A 504 18.04 -29.63 -13.39
C SER A 504 17.88 -30.97 -14.14
N GLU A 505 16.80 -31.16 -14.87
CA GLU A 505 16.57 -32.33 -15.74
C GLU A 505 17.54 -32.30 -16.94
N GLU A 506 17.69 -31.15 -17.63
CA GLU A 506 18.68 -30.98 -18.70
C GLU A 506 20.12 -31.21 -18.19
N ALA A 507 20.47 -30.71 -17.00
CA ALA A 507 21.78 -30.94 -16.40
C ALA A 507 21.99 -32.41 -15.98
N SER A 508 20.93 -33.16 -15.66
CA SER A 508 21.00 -34.58 -15.32
C SER A 508 21.04 -35.48 -16.55
N GLU A 509 20.39 -35.10 -17.65
CA GLU A 509 20.48 -35.78 -18.93
C GLU A 509 21.87 -35.59 -19.60
N ASP A 510 22.45 -34.40 -19.52
CA ASP A 510 23.82 -34.15 -19.97
C ASP A 510 24.88 -34.89 -19.13
N ALA A 511 24.56 -35.26 -17.88
CA ALA A 511 25.42 -36.08 -17.01
C ALA A 511 25.27 -37.59 -17.25
N ALA A 512 24.26 -38.06 -17.99
CA ALA A 512 23.89 -39.46 -18.10
C ALA A 512 24.36 -40.19 -19.36
N GLU A 513 24.95 -39.55 -20.38
CA GLU A 513 25.56 -40.26 -21.50
C GLU A 513 26.90 -39.65 -21.97
N PRO A 514 28.06 -40.33 -21.75
CA PRO A 514 29.21 -40.09 -22.58
C PRO A 514 29.03 -40.87 -23.89
N VAL A 515 28.54 -40.21 -24.94
CA VAL A 515 28.66 -40.76 -26.29
C VAL A 515 30.13 -40.81 -26.66
N ALA A 516 30.73 -41.98 -26.43
CA ALA A 516 32.05 -42.31 -26.91
C ALA A 516 32.04 -42.42 -28.45
N THR A 517 32.32 -41.34 -29.13
CA THR A 517 32.80 -41.39 -30.53
C THR A 517 34.30 -41.63 -30.50
N HIS A 518 34.71 -42.88 -30.74
CA HIS A 518 36.07 -43.26 -31.05
C HIS A 518 36.58 -42.48 -32.27
N LEU A 519 37.47 -41.52 -32.02
CA LEU A 519 38.49 -41.15 -33.01
C LEU A 519 39.85 -41.35 -32.35
N ALA A 520 40.55 -42.38 -32.82
CA ALA A 520 41.91 -42.68 -32.45
C ALA A 520 42.82 -41.51 -32.85
N GLY A 521 43.55 -40.97 -31.86
CA GLY A 521 44.58 -39.96 -32.06
C GLY A 521 45.54 -39.98 -30.88
N ASN A 522 46.79 -40.26 -31.12
CA ASN A 522 47.99 -40.48 -30.31
C ASN A 522 48.11 -39.59 -29.05
N PRO A 523 48.65 -40.10 -27.93
CA PRO A 523 48.89 -39.31 -26.73
C PRO A 523 50.23 -38.57 -26.82
N GLY A 524 50.15 -37.25 -26.69
CA GLY A 524 51.35 -36.43 -26.52
C GLY A 524 51.24 -35.02 -27.04
N SER A 525 50.56 -34.12 -26.34
CA SER A 525 50.89 -32.68 -26.27
C SER A 525 50.06 -31.98 -25.20
N PRO A 526 50.66 -31.13 -24.34
CA PRO A 526 49.92 -30.34 -23.36
C PRO A 526 49.34 -29.10 -24.03
N GLY A 527 48.04 -28.92 -23.96
CA GLY A 527 47.37 -27.74 -24.47
C GLY A 527 45.94 -28.02 -24.96
N SER A 528 45.03 -28.46 -24.07
CA SER A 528 43.61 -28.44 -24.44
C SER A 528 43.15 -27.01 -24.59
N PRO A 529 42.47 -26.64 -25.70
CA PRO A 529 41.90 -25.29 -25.85
C PRO A 529 40.80 -25.07 -24.83
N ALA A 530 40.86 -23.96 -24.13
CA ALA A 530 39.81 -23.54 -23.22
C ALA A 530 38.44 -23.53 -23.94
N MET A 531 37.49 -24.26 -23.41
CA MET A 531 36.12 -24.28 -23.97
C MET A 531 35.43 -22.94 -23.65
N THR A 532 34.88 -22.30 -24.65
CA THR A 532 34.14 -21.05 -24.52
C THR A 532 32.64 -21.35 -24.58
N ALA A 533 31.93 -21.12 -23.49
CA ALA A 533 30.47 -21.22 -23.44
C ALA A 533 29.83 -19.90 -23.84
N VAL A 534 28.77 -19.95 -24.64
CA VAL A 534 27.92 -18.82 -25.00
C VAL A 534 26.64 -18.89 -24.20
N HIS A 535 26.34 -17.83 -23.47
CA HIS A 535 25.09 -17.68 -22.73
C HIS A 535 24.17 -16.73 -23.50
N LEU A 536 22.89 -17.12 -23.64
CA LEU A 536 21.85 -16.34 -24.30
C LEU A 536 20.67 -16.16 -23.36
N GLN A 537 20.34 -14.89 -23.06
CA GLN A 537 19.07 -14.51 -22.42
C GLN A 537 18.14 -13.92 -23.48
N MET A 538 16.86 -14.33 -23.44
CA MET A 538 15.85 -13.92 -24.40
C MET A 538 14.65 -13.36 -23.65
N ASN A 539 14.26 -12.11 -23.96
CA ASN A 539 13.05 -11.48 -23.45
C ASN A 539 12.16 -11.05 -24.62
N VAL A 540 10.87 -11.34 -24.54
CA VAL A 540 9.92 -11.00 -25.59
C VAL A 540 8.85 -10.06 -25.07
N THR A 541 8.57 -9.03 -25.88
CA THR A 541 7.47 -8.10 -25.70
C THR A 541 6.49 -8.24 -26.86
N LEU A 542 5.22 -8.30 -26.54
CA LEU A 542 4.17 -8.38 -27.53
C LEU A 542 3.81 -6.98 -28.01
N LEU A 543 4.05 -6.68 -29.30
CA LEU A 543 3.71 -5.37 -29.89
C LEU A 543 2.29 -5.35 -30.45
N SER A 544 1.84 -6.47 -31.05
CA SER A 544 0.48 -6.65 -31.55
C SER A 544 0.10 -8.12 -31.49
N ALA A 545 -1.10 -8.40 -30.99
CA ALA A 545 -1.65 -9.76 -30.97
C ALA A 545 -3.16 -9.75 -31.18
N PRO A 546 -3.71 -10.86 -31.71
CA PRO A 546 -5.13 -11.09 -31.63
C PRO A 546 -5.56 -11.33 -30.17
N PRO A 547 -6.78 -10.94 -29.77
CA PRO A 547 -7.32 -11.22 -28.45
C PRO A 547 -7.76 -12.69 -28.38
N VAL A 548 -6.81 -13.59 -28.12
CA VAL A 548 -7.03 -15.05 -28.16
C VAL A 548 -6.51 -15.70 -26.89
N GLU A 549 -7.21 -16.77 -26.47
CA GLU A 549 -6.79 -17.58 -25.34
C GLU A 549 -5.56 -18.45 -25.73
N GLY A 550 -4.64 -18.70 -24.79
CA GLY A 550 -3.44 -19.50 -25.08
C GLY A 550 -2.28 -18.75 -25.77
N LEU A 551 -2.41 -17.45 -26.05
CA LEU A 551 -1.38 -16.63 -26.71
C LEU A 551 -0.02 -16.73 -26.02
N ARG A 552 0.00 -16.71 -24.69
CA ARG A 552 1.23 -16.82 -23.88
C ARG A 552 1.94 -18.15 -24.08
N SER A 553 1.19 -19.25 -24.12
CA SER A 553 1.72 -20.60 -24.39
C SER A 553 2.34 -20.67 -25.79
N TYR A 554 1.66 -20.11 -26.78
CA TYR A 554 2.17 -20.05 -28.15
C TYR A 554 3.48 -19.23 -28.26
N VAL A 555 3.55 -18.09 -27.59
CA VAL A 555 4.77 -17.27 -27.57
C VAL A 555 5.95 -18.03 -26.93
N ASN A 556 5.70 -18.79 -25.86
CA ASN A 556 6.71 -19.65 -25.24
C ASN A 556 7.20 -20.75 -26.21
N ASP A 557 6.31 -21.36 -26.97
CA ASP A 557 6.70 -22.33 -28.01
C ASP A 557 7.57 -21.69 -29.12
N VAL A 558 7.26 -20.45 -29.49
CA VAL A 558 8.09 -19.66 -30.42
C VAL A 558 9.49 -19.42 -29.86
N LEU A 559 9.59 -19.05 -28.58
CA LEU A 559 10.86 -18.81 -27.91
C LEU A 559 11.71 -20.08 -27.82
N SER A 560 11.11 -21.21 -27.45
CA SER A 560 11.81 -22.50 -27.33
C SER A 560 12.41 -22.92 -28.68
N ARG A 561 11.68 -22.74 -29.78
CA ARG A 561 12.15 -23.08 -31.13
C ARG A 561 13.24 -22.15 -31.64
N LEU A 562 13.27 -20.90 -31.24
CA LEU A 562 14.30 -19.94 -31.64
C LEU A 562 15.59 -20.07 -30.83
N ARG A 563 15.52 -20.61 -29.61
CA ARG A 563 16.66 -20.65 -28.67
C ARG A 563 17.86 -21.41 -29.22
N ASN A 564 17.67 -22.65 -29.66
CA ASN A 564 18.74 -23.47 -30.20
C ASN A 564 19.37 -22.89 -31.49
N PRO A 565 18.59 -22.48 -32.50
CA PRO A 565 19.17 -21.78 -33.66
C PRO A 565 19.97 -20.55 -33.27
N LEU A 566 19.49 -19.73 -32.33
CA LEU A 566 20.18 -18.51 -31.86
C LEU A 566 21.50 -18.80 -31.13
N LEU A 567 21.55 -19.88 -30.35
CA LEU A 567 22.76 -20.32 -29.66
C LEU A 567 23.77 -20.95 -30.62
N THR A 568 23.32 -21.82 -31.52
CA THR A 568 24.20 -22.60 -32.43
C THR A 568 24.76 -21.78 -33.58
N THR A 569 24.07 -20.70 -34.00
CA THR A 569 24.58 -19.79 -35.07
C THR A 569 25.44 -18.68 -34.49
N ALA A 570 25.37 -18.37 -33.20
CA ALA A 570 26.21 -17.37 -32.55
C ALA A 570 27.67 -17.87 -32.49
N ASN A 571 28.56 -17.25 -33.29
CA ASN A 571 29.99 -17.55 -33.21
C ASN A 571 30.58 -16.93 -31.93
N PRO A 572 31.14 -17.74 -30.99
CA PRO A 572 31.72 -17.23 -29.73
C PRO A 572 32.81 -16.18 -29.93
N ALA A 573 33.51 -16.22 -31.07
CA ALA A 573 34.58 -15.26 -31.41
C ALA A 573 34.05 -13.83 -31.67
N LEU A 574 32.77 -13.70 -32.02
CA LEU A 574 32.10 -12.40 -32.27
C LEU A 574 31.61 -11.75 -30.97
N ILE A 575 31.51 -12.51 -29.87
CA ILE A 575 31.06 -12.02 -28.56
C ILE A 575 32.29 -11.62 -27.74
N LYS A 576 32.84 -10.45 -27.98
CA LYS A 576 34.06 -9.95 -27.32
C LYS A 576 33.78 -9.48 -25.87
N GLN A 577 32.57 -8.99 -25.63
CA GLN A 577 32.06 -8.54 -24.34
C GLN A 577 30.53 -8.79 -24.31
N PRO A 578 29.88 -8.81 -23.12
CA PRO A 578 28.43 -8.88 -23.06
C PRO A 578 27.77 -7.82 -23.93
N CYS A 579 26.86 -8.23 -24.79
CA CYS A 579 26.18 -7.34 -25.74
C CYS A 579 24.69 -7.67 -25.84
N ASN A 580 23.91 -6.64 -26.15
CA ASN A 580 22.47 -6.73 -26.29
C ASN A 580 22.07 -6.32 -27.70
N LEU A 581 21.09 -6.99 -28.27
CA LEU A 581 20.45 -6.57 -29.49
C LEU A 581 18.93 -6.71 -29.39
N THR A 582 18.21 -5.89 -30.13
CA THR A 582 16.75 -5.90 -30.14
C THR A 582 16.26 -6.02 -31.57
N LEU A 583 15.29 -6.89 -31.77
CA LEU A 583 14.67 -7.08 -33.07
C LEU A 583 13.14 -7.19 -32.94
N SER A 584 12.44 -6.85 -34.02
CA SER A 584 11.00 -7.05 -34.15
C SER A 584 10.70 -7.92 -35.36
N PHE A 585 9.67 -8.75 -35.30
CA PHE A 585 9.24 -9.64 -36.36
C PHE A 585 7.78 -9.99 -36.27
N ASP A 586 7.21 -10.40 -37.37
CA ASP A 586 5.83 -10.86 -37.46
C ASP A 586 5.81 -12.38 -37.64
N VAL A 587 4.82 -13.03 -37.00
CA VAL A 587 4.54 -14.46 -37.18
C VAL A 587 3.14 -14.60 -37.77
N ALA A 588 3.07 -15.19 -38.96
CA ALA A 588 1.83 -15.47 -39.67
C ALA A 588 1.14 -16.74 -39.16
N LYS A 589 -0.11 -16.99 -39.58
CA LYS A 589 -0.90 -18.18 -39.17
C LYS A 589 -0.20 -19.52 -39.40
N ASP A 590 0.57 -19.61 -40.49
CA ASP A 590 1.33 -20.82 -40.85
C ASP A 590 2.67 -20.95 -40.11
N GLY A 591 2.99 -20.02 -39.24
CA GLY A 591 4.27 -19.93 -38.54
C GLY A 591 5.38 -19.23 -39.32
N THR A 592 5.10 -18.71 -40.51
CA THR A 592 6.10 -17.97 -41.30
C THR A 592 6.51 -16.68 -40.59
N VAL A 593 7.83 -16.49 -40.45
CA VAL A 593 8.43 -15.26 -39.93
C VAL A 593 8.63 -14.25 -41.05
N SER A 594 8.15 -13.04 -40.83
CA SER A 594 8.26 -11.93 -41.77
C SER A 594 8.60 -10.62 -41.05
N ASN A 595 8.92 -9.57 -41.82
CA ASN A 595 9.19 -8.22 -41.30
C ASN A 595 10.28 -8.18 -40.21
N LEU A 596 11.27 -9.10 -40.27
CA LEU A 596 12.36 -9.14 -39.29
C LEU A 596 13.21 -7.86 -39.41
N LYS A 597 13.18 -7.03 -38.39
CA LYS A 597 13.91 -5.77 -38.31
C LYS A 597 14.75 -5.74 -37.03
N LEU A 598 16.04 -5.46 -37.18
CA LEU A 598 16.91 -5.15 -36.06
C LEU A 598 16.65 -3.69 -35.65
N THR A 599 16.14 -3.50 -34.43
CA THR A 599 15.82 -2.17 -33.86
C THR A 599 16.98 -1.64 -33.01
N SER A 600 17.85 -2.53 -32.49
CA SER A 600 19.11 -2.18 -31.84
C SER A 600 20.16 -3.24 -32.20
N SER A 601 21.33 -2.82 -32.67
CA SER A 601 22.46 -3.69 -33.05
C SER A 601 23.23 -4.15 -31.81
N SER A 602 23.83 -5.34 -31.90
CA SER A 602 24.79 -5.85 -30.89
C SER A 602 26.11 -5.07 -30.83
N GLY A 603 26.38 -4.23 -31.85
CA GLY A 603 27.67 -3.58 -32.08
C GLY A 603 28.64 -4.42 -32.93
N ASP A 604 28.30 -5.66 -33.28
CA ASP A 604 29.06 -6.54 -34.17
C ASP A 604 28.16 -7.01 -35.33
N SER A 605 28.50 -6.62 -36.54
CA SER A 605 27.71 -6.93 -37.74
C SER A 605 27.66 -8.43 -38.06
N GLY A 606 28.67 -9.20 -37.67
CA GLY A 606 28.70 -10.65 -37.84
C GLY A 606 27.74 -11.36 -36.90
N LEU A 607 27.64 -10.89 -35.65
CA LEU A 607 26.66 -11.41 -34.67
C LEU A 607 25.24 -11.03 -35.09
N ASP A 608 25.03 -9.78 -35.53
CA ASP A 608 23.74 -9.32 -36.02
C ASP A 608 23.26 -10.16 -37.23
N GLN A 609 24.18 -10.53 -38.14
CA GLN A 609 23.86 -11.42 -39.25
C GLN A 609 23.57 -12.86 -38.80
N SER A 610 24.36 -13.38 -37.84
CA SER A 610 24.13 -14.72 -37.27
C SER A 610 22.74 -14.85 -36.65
N VAL A 611 22.25 -13.80 -36.00
CA VAL A 611 20.88 -13.76 -35.46
C VAL A 611 19.82 -13.81 -36.57
N ARG A 612 20.00 -13.05 -37.67
CA ARG A 612 19.08 -13.12 -38.82
C ARG A 612 19.07 -14.51 -39.46
N ASP A 613 20.22 -15.14 -39.57
CA ASP A 613 20.36 -16.48 -40.14
C ASP A 613 19.67 -17.53 -39.23
N ALA A 614 19.73 -17.33 -37.89
CA ALA A 614 19.00 -18.19 -36.94
C ALA A 614 17.48 -18.12 -37.14
N PHE A 615 16.93 -16.93 -37.34
CA PHE A 615 15.51 -16.76 -37.65
C PHE A 615 15.10 -17.40 -38.99
N ALA A 616 15.95 -17.26 -40.02
CA ALA A 616 15.74 -17.88 -41.32
C ALA A 616 15.74 -19.42 -41.20
N LYS A 617 16.64 -20.00 -40.40
CA LYS A 617 16.69 -21.46 -40.14
C LYS A 617 15.51 -21.96 -39.33
N ALA A 618 15.00 -21.15 -38.40
CA ALA A 618 13.89 -21.53 -37.54
C ALA A 618 12.50 -21.38 -38.19
N SER A 619 12.41 -20.64 -39.29
CA SER A 619 11.15 -20.43 -40.05
C SER A 619 10.84 -21.62 -40.98
N PRO A 620 9.56 -22.12 -41.03
CA PRO A 620 8.41 -21.66 -40.24
C PRO A 620 8.47 -22.13 -38.79
N LEU A 621 8.03 -21.26 -37.89
CA LEU A 621 7.80 -21.57 -36.51
C LEU A 621 6.54 -22.46 -36.36
N LYS A 622 6.04 -22.68 -35.16
CA LYS A 622 4.78 -23.39 -34.97
C LYS A 622 3.62 -22.60 -35.60
N ALA A 623 2.76 -23.27 -36.35
CA ALA A 623 1.51 -22.67 -36.84
C ALA A 623 0.60 -22.28 -35.67
N TRP A 624 -0.25 -21.29 -35.86
CA TRP A 624 -1.22 -20.87 -34.86
C TRP A 624 -2.21 -22.00 -34.54
N PRO A 625 -2.76 -22.06 -33.34
CA PRO A 625 -3.90 -22.90 -33.04
C PRO A 625 -5.06 -22.69 -34.01
N SER A 626 -5.77 -23.72 -34.37
CA SER A 626 -6.82 -23.70 -35.41
C SER A 626 -8.02 -22.79 -35.06
N ASP A 627 -8.21 -22.54 -33.79
CA ASP A 627 -9.26 -21.69 -33.20
C ASP A 627 -8.93 -20.19 -33.24
N TRP A 628 -7.70 -19.83 -33.66
CA TRP A 628 -7.30 -18.43 -33.78
C TRP A 628 -7.71 -17.85 -35.13
N ASP A 629 -8.70 -16.98 -35.14
CA ASP A 629 -9.14 -16.28 -36.34
C ASP A 629 -8.74 -14.80 -36.31
N SER A 630 -7.56 -14.48 -36.86
CA SER A 630 -7.09 -13.10 -37.05
C SER A 630 -6.47 -12.93 -38.43
N LYS A 631 -6.80 -11.82 -39.08
CA LYS A 631 -6.17 -11.40 -40.34
C LYS A 631 -4.85 -10.65 -40.15
N LYS A 632 -4.57 -10.23 -38.91
CA LYS A 632 -3.34 -9.49 -38.56
C LYS A 632 -2.28 -10.46 -38.03
N PRO A 633 -1.02 -10.34 -38.42
CA PRO A 633 0.06 -11.15 -37.86
C PRO A 633 0.29 -10.83 -36.38
N LEU A 634 0.88 -11.79 -35.68
CA LEU A 634 1.41 -11.60 -34.34
C LEU A 634 2.74 -10.89 -34.45
N THR A 635 2.86 -9.65 -33.91
CA THR A 635 4.10 -8.87 -33.94
C THR A 635 4.79 -8.96 -32.60
N LEU A 636 6.01 -9.48 -32.58
CA LEU A 636 6.86 -9.66 -31.40
C LEU A 636 8.09 -8.76 -31.47
N GLN A 637 8.49 -8.23 -30.33
CA GLN A 637 9.81 -7.62 -30.14
C GLN A 637 10.61 -8.52 -29.20
N MET A 638 11.82 -8.88 -29.59
CA MET A 638 12.72 -9.74 -28.84
C MET A 638 14.00 -9.01 -28.49
N ASN A 639 14.37 -9.04 -27.21
CA ASN A 639 15.64 -8.57 -26.69
C ASN A 639 16.52 -9.79 -26.42
N LEU A 640 17.69 -9.83 -27.06
CA LEU A 640 18.68 -10.89 -26.90
C LEU A 640 19.91 -10.32 -26.20
N ALA A 641 20.32 -10.98 -25.11
CA ALA A 641 21.56 -10.65 -24.41
C ALA A 641 22.54 -11.83 -24.55
N TYR A 642 23.69 -11.60 -25.22
CA TYR A 642 24.74 -12.58 -25.35
C TYR A 642 25.89 -12.26 -24.40
N SER A 643 26.41 -13.30 -23.75
CA SER A 643 27.67 -13.25 -23.04
C SER A 643 28.46 -14.52 -23.30
N ARG A 644 29.79 -14.46 -23.11
CA ARG A 644 30.65 -15.64 -23.17
C ARG A 644 31.40 -15.84 -21.88
N GLU A 645 31.58 -17.08 -21.50
CA GLU A 645 32.41 -17.48 -20.37
C GLU A 645 33.50 -18.43 -20.87
N THR A 646 34.73 -18.19 -20.42
CA THR A 646 35.84 -19.10 -20.70
C THR A 646 35.98 -20.07 -19.54
N VAL A 647 35.55 -21.31 -19.76
CA VAL A 647 35.67 -22.36 -18.76
C VAL A 647 37.07 -22.97 -18.89
N THR A 648 37.90 -22.70 -17.93
CA THR A 648 39.16 -23.46 -17.75
C THR A 648 38.78 -24.81 -17.12
N PRO A 649 39.17 -25.95 -17.74
CA PRO A 649 38.93 -27.24 -17.09
C PRO A 649 39.70 -27.32 -15.78
N PRO A 650 39.16 -28.04 -14.77
CA PRO A 650 39.76 -28.17 -13.44
C PRO A 650 41.14 -28.82 -13.47
#